data_000ec85372e9ff9919c41506a0128c4c
#
_entry.id   000ec85372e9ff9919c41506a0128c4c
#
_cell.length_a   1.000
_cell.length_b   1.000
_cell.length_c   1.000
_cell.angle_alpha   90.00
_cell.angle_beta   90.00
_cell.angle_gamma   90.00
#
_symmetry.space_group_name_H-M   'P 1'
#
loop_
_entity.id
_entity.type
_entity.pdbx_description
1 polymer ?
#
loop_
_entity_poly.entity_id
_entity_poly.type
_entity_poly.pdbx_seq_one_letter_code
_entity_poly.pdbx_strand_id
1 'polypeptide(L)'
;MTERNVKHSDETEQAKTARRRFPFGPLSGKGRRLLLALIDIAWLCLMFLLVLFFADKEAGGGMYSIRTYWRCLLVIAVCIMAGRLLVRAYANIWRYPNVTAYMTMLVSDTISGMIAYIINRNLHEKVTGIHIGFWQTFCVMALFALGTLSMRFFYQLVHARLNENGGRLFRPTAERENRINIAIVGAGQMGQLLAEQLNCNPESHYKPYCFVDIDPIKIGSTLCGLRVYDEKDGIVERLQSMPVQEIFIALPKLPAEALTALCGMYSRTGCKVKVCSEPREPGLIRSLTEEDYVSLLGRDALKVNDDATRAFYRDKTVLVTGGGGSIGSEICRQIARCHPKKLIVLDIQEEGVYKLCLELRRKYKDAFELIDEIGSVRDVRRLDATFRRYRPDVVFHAAAHKHVPLMECNGCEAIKNNVIGTYNTANVAEKYGVSRFVLISTDKAVNPTNIMGASKRMCERVIQCRRDSGTVFTAVRFGNVLGSSGSVVPLFQQQIAAGGPVTVTDFRVTRYFMTIPEASQLVMQAGAMANAGELFVLHMGAPVHIRSLAENLVYMSGYVPYKSMQIIETGLRPGEKLYEELLTDRETCRKTANDLIYIETEQPPTREEVDGELDILRQAVEASADEVESPLIREALKQVVPTFKEPDEVNRDAENAAEMQNAIDLENPGRARAQKSQDEKENEKKKEGITR
;
A
#
# COMPACT_ATOMS: atom_id res chain seq x y z
N MET A 1 0.77 -36.74 -2.01
CA MET A 1 2.06 -37.32 -1.51
C MET A 1 3.28 -36.99 -2.38
N THR A 2 3.11 -36.40 -3.56
CA THR A 2 4.19 -36.14 -4.54
C THR A 2 4.84 -34.73 -4.42
N GLU A 3 4.16 -33.73 -3.91
CA GLU A 3 4.73 -32.38 -3.78
C GLU A 3 5.60 -32.14 -2.52
N ARG A 4 5.44 -32.92 -1.47
CA ARG A 4 6.31 -32.85 -0.29
C ARG A 4 7.71 -33.43 -0.52
N ASN A 5 7.84 -34.38 -1.45
CA ASN A 5 9.13 -35.01 -1.74
C ASN A 5 10.01 -34.17 -2.68
N VAL A 6 9.42 -33.29 -3.51
CA VAL A 6 10.20 -32.41 -4.41
C VAL A 6 10.83 -31.25 -3.62
N LYS A 7 10.12 -30.63 -2.66
CA LYS A 7 10.70 -29.57 -1.83
C LYS A 7 11.83 -30.05 -0.92
N HIS A 8 11.75 -31.29 -0.42
CA HIS A 8 12.81 -31.86 0.42
C HIS A 8 14.06 -32.28 -0.36
N SER A 9 13.93 -32.59 -1.66
CA SER A 9 15.10 -32.87 -2.53
C SER A 9 15.85 -31.57 -2.92
N ASP A 10 15.13 -30.47 -3.17
CA ASP A 10 15.75 -29.19 -3.53
C ASP A 10 16.48 -28.54 -2.33
N GLU A 11 15.92 -28.60 -1.12
CA GLU A 11 16.60 -28.12 0.10
C GLU A 11 17.86 -28.94 0.44
N THR A 12 17.85 -30.26 0.16
CA THR A 12 19.01 -31.12 0.37
C THR A 12 20.08 -30.93 -0.71
N GLU A 13 19.71 -30.61 -1.94
CA GLU A 13 20.67 -30.32 -3.02
C GLU A 13 21.29 -28.93 -2.87
N GLN A 14 20.53 -27.92 -2.45
CA GLN A 14 21.04 -26.60 -2.09
C GLN A 14 21.98 -26.64 -0.87
N ALA A 15 21.65 -27.47 0.13
CA ALA A 15 22.52 -27.70 1.28
C ALA A 15 23.81 -28.46 0.92
N LYS A 16 23.77 -29.39 -0.04
CA LYS A 16 24.94 -30.10 -0.57
C LYS A 16 25.82 -29.23 -1.44
N THR A 17 25.25 -28.32 -2.24
CA THR A 17 26.02 -27.36 -3.05
C THR A 17 26.67 -26.27 -2.18
N ALA A 18 26.03 -25.85 -1.10
CA ALA A 18 26.61 -24.95 -0.10
C ALA A 18 27.81 -25.58 0.66
N ARG A 19 27.74 -26.90 0.94
CA ARG A 19 28.86 -27.66 1.58
C ARG A 19 30.10 -27.82 0.69
N ARG A 20 29.99 -27.77 -0.63
CA ARG A 20 31.12 -27.85 -1.55
C ARG A 20 31.90 -26.54 -1.74
N ARG A 21 31.42 -25.40 -1.20
CA ARG A 21 32.01 -24.08 -1.42
C ARG A 21 33.03 -23.64 -0.36
N PHE A 22 33.11 -24.29 0.81
CA PHE A 22 34.10 -23.99 1.84
C PHE A 22 34.69 -25.30 2.39
N PRO A 23 36.01 -25.47 2.43
CA PRO A 23 36.67 -26.68 3.00
C PRO A 23 36.41 -26.84 4.52
N PHE A 24 35.94 -25.78 5.20
CA PHE A 24 35.50 -25.83 6.60
C PHE A 24 34.02 -25.54 6.66
N GLY A 25 33.22 -26.48 7.18
CA GLY A 25 31.79 -26.32 7.35
C GLY A 25 31.46 -25.05 8.18
N PRO A 26 30.19 -24.57 8.21
CA PRO A 26 29.84 -23.35 8.91
C PRO A 26 30.15 -23.48 10.40
N LEU A 27 31.17 -22.73 10.84
CA LEU A 27 31.54 -22.64 12.27
C LEU A 27 30.32 -22.16 13.06
N SER A 28 30.02 -22.82 14.19
CA SER A 28 28.99 -22.35 15.10
C SER A 28 29.28 -20.90 15.54
N GLY A 29 28.27 -20.14 15.93
CA GLY A 29 28.47 -18.75 16.35
C GLY A 29 29.52 -18.57 17.47
N LYS A 30 29.69 -19.58 18.34
CA LYS A 30 30.75 -19.64 19.37
C LYS A 30 32.12 -19.89 18.73
N GLY A 31 32.24 -20.83 17.81
CA GLY A 31 33.50 -21.13 17.10
C GLY A 31 34.02 -19.94 16.29
N ARG A 32 33.15 -19.17 15.64
CA ARG A 32 33.54 -17.96 14.88
C ARG A 32 34.11 -16.87 15.82
N ARG A 33 33.50 -16.65 16.97
CA ARG A 33 33.97 -15.66 17.95
C ARG A 33 35.37 -16.04 18.48
N LEU A 34 35.57 -17.32 18.75
CA LEU A 34 36.86 -17.84 19.21
C LEU A 34 37.93 -17.68 18.14
N LEU A 35 37.63 -18.02 16.91
CA LEU A 35 38.56 -17.87 15.75
C LEU A 35 39.00 -16.42 15.57
N LEU A 36 38.06 -15.47 15.61
CA LEU A 36 38.39 -14.04 15.51
C LEU A 36 39.26 -13.55 16.64
N ALA A 37 39.01 -14.00 17.88
CA ALA A 37 39.85 -13.65 19.01
C ALA A 37 41.27 -14.23 18.88
N LEU A 38 41.41 -15.47 18.41
CA LEU A 38 42.72 -16.10 18.15
C LEU A 38 43.52 -15.36 17.06
N ILE A 39 42.85 -14.95 15.98
CA ILE A 39 43.47 -14.14 14.94
C ILE A 39 43.96 -12.81 15.48
N ASP A 40 43.15 -12.12 16.28
CA ASP A 40 43.52 -10.85 16.88
C ASP A 40 44.72 -11.00 17.83
N ILE A 41 44.77 -12.06 18.64
CA ILE A 41 45.93 -12.36 19.54
C ILE A 41 47.19 -12.64 18.69
N ALA A 42 47.07 -13.47 17.66
CA ALA A 42 48.19 -13.76 16.78
C ALA A 42 48.77 -12.50 16.11
N TRP A 43 47.87 -11.62 15.66
CA TRP A 43 48.22 -10.33 15.07
C TRP A 43 48.89 -9.40 16.09
N LEU A 44 48.40 -9.36 17.33
CA LEU A 44 49.00 -8.59 18.39
C LEU A 44 50.45 -9.08 18.71
N CYS A 45 50.64 -10.39 18.81
CA CYS A 45 51.95 -10.96 19.05
C CYS A 45 52.95 -10.59 17.91
N LEU A 46 52.47 -10.66 16.63
CA LEU A 46 53.28 -10.31 15.49
C LEU A 46 53.70 -8.83 15.49
N MET A 47 52.76 -7.92 15.77
CA MET A 47 53.06 -6.48 15.85
C MET A 47 53.97 -6.14 17.01
N PHE A 48 53.79 -6.80 18.18
CA PHE A 48 54.66 -6.64 19.31
C PHE A 48 56.10 -7.05 19.00
N LEU A 49 56.29 -8.23 18.36
CA LEU A 49 57.60 -8.69 17.93
C LEU A 49 58.28 -7.77 16.91
N LEU A 50 57.48 -7.25 15.97
CA LEU A 50 57.98 -6.32 14.97
C LEU A 50 58.52 -5.03 15.62
N VAL A 51 57.75 -4.44 16.54
CA VAL A 51 58.19 -3.21 17.24
C VAL A 51 59.39 -3.45 18.11
N LEU A 52 59.47 -4.58 18.80
CA LEU A 52 60.68 -4.94 19.61
C LEU A 52 61.90 -5.13 18.72
N PHE A 53 61.78 -5.78 17.55
CA PHE A 53 62.86 -5.98 16.59
C PHE A 53 63.46 -4.64 16.11
N PHE A 54 62.59 -3.68 15.76
CA PHE A 54 63.08 -2.37 15.33
C PHE A 54 63.68 -1.56 16.50
N ALA A 55 63.10 -1.65 17.72
CA ALA A 55 63.62 -1.00 18.89
C ALA A 55 64.99 -1.58 19.31
N ASP A 56 65.20 -2.88 19.18
CA ASP A 56 66.49 -3.54 19.47
C ASP A 56 67.57 -3.13 18.47
N LYS A 57 67.18 -2.99 17.19
CA LYS A 57 68.10 -2.54 16.13
C LYS A 57 68.56 -1.09 16.36
N GLU A 58 67.66 -0.20 16.80
CA GLU A 58 68.02 1.19 17.12
C GLU A 58 68.91 1.29 18.34
N ALA A 59 68.74 0.38 19.32
CA ALA A 59 69.55 0.34 20.56
C ALA A 59 70.91 -0.35 20.42
N GLY A 60 71.32 -0.76 19.23
CA GLY A 60 72.62 -1.41 18.99
C GLY A 60 72.65 -2.92 19.17
N GLY A 61 71.50 -3.57 19.35
CA GLY A 61 71.34 -5.02 19.42
C GLY A 61 71.51 -5.64 20.82
N GLY A 62 70.59 -6.56 21.16
CA GLY A 62 70.63 -7.31 22.42
C GLY A 62 69.92 -6.73 23.63
N MET A 63 69.35 -5.53 23.51
CA MET A 63 68.65 -4.84 24.61
C MET A 63 67.18 -5.27 24.77
N TYR A 64 66.49 -5.57 23.64
CA TYR A 64 65.08 -5.93 23.58
C TYR A 64 64.89 -7.40 23.20
N SER A 65 64.83 -8.31 24.19
CA SER A 65 64.55 -9.74 23.97
C SER A 65 63.13 -10.13 24.31
N ILE A 66 62.50 -10.99 23.54
CA ILE A 66 61.16 -11.52 23.84
C ILE A 66 61.09 -12.22 25.19
N ARG A 67 62.20 -12.87 25.62
CA ARG A 67 62.32 -13.53 26.93
C ARG A 67 62.15 -12.52 28.08
N THR A 68 62.54 -11.27 27.85
CA THR A 68 62.46 -10.19 28.85
C THR A 68 61.12 -9.50 28.84
N TYR A 69 60.55 -9.29 27.66
CA TYR A 69 59.35 -8.46 27.48
C TYR A 69 57.99 -9.24 27.35
N TRP A 70 57.98 -10.60 27.45
CA TRP A 70 56.77 -11.40 27.31
C TRP A 70 55.66 -11.03 28.33
N ARG A 71 56.07 -10.60 29.55
CA ARG A 71 55.10 -10.14 30.57
C ARG A 71 54.36 -8.88 30.15
N CYS A 72 55.05 -7.96 29.50
CA CYS A 72 54.42 -6.74 28.97
C CYS A 72 53.43 -7.06 27.84
N LEU A 73 53.75 -8.02 26.97
CA LEU A 73 52.81 -8.53 25.97
C LEU A 73 51.55 -9.12 26.60
N LEU A 74 51.72 -9.90 27.65
CA LEU A 74 50.59 -10.54 28.36
C LEU A 74 49.64 -9.48 28.94
N VAL A 75 50.14 -8.41 29.60
CA VAL A 75 49.33 -7.31 30.09
C VAL A 75 48.58 -6.61 28.95
N ILE A 76 49.26 -6.30 27.83
CA ILE A 76 48.65 -5.67 26.69
C ILE A 76 47.54 -6.57 26.12
N ALA A 77 47.78 -7.87 25.94
CA ALA A 77 46.81 -8.82 25.43
C ALA A 77 45.57 -8.93 26.32
N VAL A 78 45.74 -9.01 27.64
CA VAL A 78 44.62 -9.09 28.58
C VAL A 78 43.77 -7.80 28.54
N CYS A 79 44.39 -6.63 28.54
CA CYS A 79 43.69 -5.36 28.49
C CYS A 79 42.88 -5.21 27.20
N ILE A 80 43.46 -5.51 26.03
CA ILE A 80 42.77 -5.43 24.74
C ILE A 80 41.64 -6.43 24.66
N MET A 81 41.86 -7.68 25.07
CA MET A 81 40.82 -8.70 25.04
C MET A 81 39.65 -8.35 25.95
N ALA A 82 39.93 -7.86 27.16
CA ALA A 82 38.93 -7.39 28.09
C ALA A 82 38.11 -6.22 27.51
N GLY A 83 38.78 -5.21 26.95
CA GLY A 83 38.10 -4.07 26.29
C GLY A 83 37.21 -4.49 25.15
N ARG A 84 37.71 -5.36 24.25
CA ARG A 84 36.90 -5.88 23.11
C ARG A 84 35.75 -6.77 23.53
N LEU A 85 35.86 -7.50 24.65
CA LEU A 85 34.76 -8.27 25.24
C LEU A 85 33.68 -7.35 25.84
N LEU A 86 34.10 -6.29 26.54
CA LEU A 86 33.18 -5.28 27.13
C LEU A 86 32.32 -4.62 26.04
N VAL A 87 32.93 -4.18 24.94
CA VAL A 87 32.19 -3.55 23.83
C VAL A 87 31.54 -4.57 22.90
N ARG A 88 31.56 -5.87 23.26
CA ARG A 88 31.00 -6.97 22.46
C ARG A 88 31.48 -7.02 20.99
N ALA A 89 32.73 -6.61 20.71
CA ALA A 89 33.28 -6.54 19.37
C ALA A 89 33.21 -7.87 18.61
N TYR A 90 33.33 -9.00 19.28
CA TYR A 90 33.21 -10.35 18.70
C TYR A 90 31.75 -10.82 18.51
N ALA A 91 30.77 -10.12 19.07
CA ALA A 91 29.35 -10.40 18.83
C ALA A 91 28.86 -9.77 17.52
N ASN A 92 29.53 -8.74 17.02
CA ASN A 92 29.18 -8.06 15.79
C ASN A 92 29.30 -8.98 14.59
N ILE A 93 28.33 -8.83 13.65
CA ILE A 93 28.37 -9.54 12.36
C ILE A 93 29.19 -8.70 11.39
N TRP A 94 30.50 -8.93 11.33
CA TRP A 94 31.44 -8.21 10.44
C TRP A 94 31.18 -8.37 8.92
N ARG A 95 30.10 -9.05 8.58
CA ARG A 95 29.55 -9.14 7.23
C ARG A 95 28.83 -7.87 6.81
N TYR A 96 28.17 -7.18 7.79
CA TYR A 96 27.41 -5.95 7.60
C TYR A 96 27.70 -4.96 8.76
N PRO A 97 28.97 -4.51 8.90
CA PRO A 97 29.29 -3.57 9.96
C PRO A 97 28.83 -2.17 9.56
N ASN A 98 28.36 -1.41 10.54
CA ASN A 98 28.15 0.03 10.41
C ASN A 98 29.41 0.79 10.87
N VAL A 99 29.53 2.06 10.48
CA VAL A 99 30.66 2.93 10.87
C VAL A 99 30.83 2.97 12.39
N THR A 100 29.74 2.94 13.14
CA THR A 100 29.74 2.94 14.61
C THR A 100 30.49 1.74 15.19
N ALA A 101 30.41 0.55 14.58
CA ALA A 101 31.10 -0.64 15.05
C ALA A 101 32.64 -0.51 14.94
N TYR A 102 33.12 0.10 13.84
CA TYR A 102 34.53 0.40 13.67
C TYR A 102 35.04 1.44 14.67
N MET A 103 34.29 2.54 14.85
CA MET A 103 34.63 3.60 15.81
C MET A 103 34.65 3.09 17.25
N THR A 104 33.65 2.29 17.65
CA THR A 104 33.60 1.70 18.98
C THR A 104 34.81 0.79 19.26
N MET A 105 35.23 0.01 18.24
CA MET A 105 36.40 -0.84 18.37
C MET A 105 37.68 -0.03 18.51
N LEU A 106 37.85 1.02 17.67
CA LEU A 106 39.03 1.91 17.77
C LEU A 106 39.15 2.62 19.11
N VAL A 107 38.03 3.17 19.60
CA VAL A 107 38.01 3.82 20.95
C VAL A 107 38.36 2.82 22.07
N SER A 108 37.76 1.62 21.98
CA SER A 108 38.07 0.56 22.99
C SER A 108 39.51 0.16 22.95
N ASP A 109 40.13 -0.03 21.77
CA ASP A 109 41.54 -0.39 21.66
C ASP A 109 42.46 0.72 22.21
N THR A 110 42.12 1.99 21.93
CA THR A 110 42.88 3.14 22.42
C THR A 110 42.85 3.21 23.97
N ILE A 111 41.68 3.07 24.58
CA ILE A 111 41.50 3.09 26.04
C ILE A 111 42.25 1.89 26.66
N SER A 112 42.08 0.71 26.11
CA SER A 112 42.76 -0.52 26.59
C SER A 112 44.26 -0.41 26.52
N GLY A 113 44.80 0.19 25.44
CA GLY A 113 46.23 0.44 25.27
C GLY A 113 46.79 1.41 26.32
N MET A 114 46.05 2.47 26.63
CA MET A 114 46.44 3.43 27.67
C MET A 114 46.46 2.79 29.04
N ILE A 115 45.46 1.97 29.37
CA ILE A 115 45.41 1.19 30.60
C ILE A 115 46.59 0.22 30.68
N ALA A 116 46.86 -0.50 29.60
CA ALA A 116 47.96 -1.45 29.51
C ALA A 116 49.35 -0.76 29.73
N TYR A 117 49.54 0.45 29.15
CA TYR A 117 50.74 1.24 29.36
C TYR A 117 50.91 1.63 30.83
N ILE A 118 49.86 2.13 31.47
CA ILE A 118 49.89 2.53 32.88
C ILE A 118 50.21 1.32 33.80
N ILE A 119 49.60 0.17 33.54
CA ILE A 119 49.83 -1.06 34.30
C ILE A 119 51.28 -1.52 34.09
N ASN A 120 51.76 -1.60 32.85
CA ASN A 120 53.13 -2.00 32.54
C ASN A 120 54.14 -1.08 33.21
N ARG A 121 53.97 0.23 33.20
CA ARG A 121 54.84 1.19 33.84
C ARG A 121 54.89 0.99 35.37
N ASN A 122 53.75 0.92 36.03
CA ASN A 122 53.67 0.85 37.48
C ASN A 122 54.06 -0.52 38.04
N LEU A 123 53.73 -1.63 37.36
CA LEU A 123 53.97 -2.97 37.85
C LEU A 123 55.40 -3.46 37.58
N HIS A 124 55.92 -3.20 36.36
CA HIS A 124 57.22 -3.66 35.98
C HIS A 124 58.39 -2.80 36.46
N GLU A 125 58.21 -1.49 36.53
CA GLU A 125 59.21 -0.57 37.06
C GLU A 125 59.57 -0.89 38.52
N LYS A 126 58.57 -1.26 39.32
CA LYS A 126 58.71 -1.62 40.71
C LYS A 126 59.24 -3.03 40.98
N VAL A 127 59.03 -3.98 40.07
CA VAL A 127 59.32 -5.42 40.28
C VAL A 127 60.56 -5.90 39.51
N THR A 128 60.82 -5.40 38.30
CA THR A 128 61.88 -5.91 37.41
C THR A 128 62.77 -4.85 36.80
N GLY A 129 62.47 -3.56 36.97
CA GLY A 129 63.22 -2.46 36.34
C GLY A 129 63.04 -2.38 34.81
N ILE A 130 62.25 -3.25 34.21
CA ILE A 130 62.09 -3.38 32.76
C ILE A 130 60.69 -2.91 32.35
N HIS A 131 60.60 -1.86 31.55
CA HIS A 131 59.34 -1.35 31.04
C HIS A 131 59.47 -1.03 29.53
N ILE A 132 58.32 -1.16 28.82
CA ILE A 132 58.22 -0.71 27.44
C ILE A 132 57.90 0.79 27.46
N GLY A 133 58.65 1.57 26.67
CA GLY A 133 58.45 3.00 26.55
C GLY A 133 57.08 3.35 25.93
N PHE A 134 56.67 4.59 26.13
CA PHE A 134 55.40 5.10 25.61
C PHE A 134 55.29 4.91 24.07
N TRP A 135 56.33 5.28 23.36
CA TRP A 135 56.34 5.21 21.91
C TRP A 135 56.26 3.78 21.37
N GLN A 136 56.98 2.83 21.98
CA GLN A 136 56.87 1.42 21.60
C GLN A 136 55.45 0.88 21.83
N THR A 137 54.83 1.19 23.01
CA THR A 137 53.44 0.80 23.30
C THR A 137 52.48 1.43 22.31
N PHE A 138 52.64 2.72 21.99
CA PHE A 138 51.83 3.43 21.00
C PHE A 138 51.98 2.80 19.62
N CYS A 139 53.16 2.50 19.13
CA CYS A 139 53.38 1.85 17.83
C CYS A 139 52.72 0.46 17.76
N VAL A 140 52.84 -0.35 18.83
CA VAL A 140 52.17 -1.67 18.90
C VAL A 140 50.68 -1.51 18.76
N MET A 141 50.07 -0.57 19.51
CA MET A 141 48.63 -0.34 19.49
C MET A 141 48.14 0.21 18.15
N ALA A 142 48.87 1.16 17.55
CA ALA A 142 48.50 1.75 16.29
C ALA A 142 48.54 0.70 15.16
N LEU A 143 49.62 -0.10 15.06
CA LEU A 143 49.77 -1.19 14.10
C LEU A 143 48.73 -2.30 14.32
N PHE A 144 48.44 -2.62 15.59
CA PHE A 144 47.44 -3.60 15.94
C PHE A 144 46.04 -3.15 15.48
N ALA A 145 45.63 -1.92 15.82
CA ALA A 145 44.34 -1.36 15.46
C ALA A 145 44.19 -1.25 13.95
N LEU A 146 45.22 -0.72 13.26
CA LEU A 146 45.21 -0.58 11.80
C LEU A 146 45.04 -1.94 11.12
N GLY A 147 45.81 -2.95 11.52
CA GLY A 147 45.76 -4.28 10.93
C GLY A 147 44.44 -5.00 11.17
N THR A 148 43.92 -4.94 12.40
CA THR A 148 42.65 -5.60 12.71
C THR A 148 41.46 -4.92 12.04
N LEU A 149 41.44 -3.58 11.90
CA LEU A 149 40.43 -2.85 11.15
C LEU A 149 40.53 -3.15 9.66
N SER A 150 41.75 -3.12 9.09
CA SER A 150 41.96 -3.43 7.68
C SER A 150 41.58 -4.87 7.31
N MET A 151 41.85 -5.84 8.18
CA MET A 151 41.44 -7.23 7.98
C MET A 151 39.92 -7.41 7.96
N ARG A 152 39.21 -6.71 8.86
CA ARG A 152 37.75 -6.74 8.91
C ARG A 152 37.12 -6.03 7.70
N PHE A 153 37.67 -4.90 7.31
CA PHE A 153 37.28 -4.18 6.10
C PHE A 153 37.50 -5.01 4.82
N PHE A 154 38.68 -5.64 4.71
CA PHE A 154 38.97 -6.54 3.61
C PHE A 154 38.01 -7.74 3.55
N TYR A 155 37.72 -8.35 4.70
CA TYR A 155 36.73 -9.42 4.78
C TYR A 155 35.35 -8.96 4.28
N GLN A 156 34.93 -7.74 4.65
CA GLN A 156 33.68 -7.13 4.18
C GLN A 156 33.70 -6.95 2.66
N LEU A 157 34.79 -6.39 2.09
CA LEU A 157 34.93 -6.18 0.65
C LEU A 157 34.90 -7.51 -0.15
N VAL A 158 35.63 -8.51 0.33
CA VAL A 158 35.67 -9.83 -0.33
C VAL A 158 34.28 -10.46 -0.26
N HIS A 159 33.60 -10.36 0.89
CA HIS A 159 32.27 -10.93 1.07
C HIS A 159 31.24 -10.20 0.21
N ALA A 160 31.29 -8.86 0.13
CA ALA A 160 30.40 -8.08 -0.73
C ALA A 160 30.59 -8.49 -2.20
N ARG A 161 31.82 -8.57 -2.68
CA ARG A 161 32.12 -9.02 -4.05
C ARG A 161 31.72 -10.47 -4.35
N LEU A 162 31.90 -11.38 -3.39
CA LEU A 162 31.48 -12.77 -3.56
C LEU A 162 29.96 -12.89 -3.64
N ASN A 163 29.23 -12.04 -2.91
CA ASN A 163 27.77 -12.02 -2.91
C ASN A 163 27.23 -11.38 -4.20
N GLU A 164 27.81 -10.26 -4.66
CA GLU A 164 27.48 -9.61 -5.94
C GLU A 164 27.72 -10.54 -7.15
N ASN A 165 28.72 -11.39 -7.07
CA ASN A 165 29.12 -12.27 -8.16
C ASN A 165 28.56 -13.70 -8.06
N GLY A 166 27.51 -13.94 -7.28
CA GLY A 166 26.92 -15.28 -7.14
C GLY A 166 27.90 -16.34 -6.66
N GLY A 167 28.89 -15.94 -5.82
CA GLY A 167 29.90 -16.83 -5.24
C GLY A 167 31.20 -16.99 -6.06
N ARG A 168 31.41 -16.19 -7.12
CA ARG A 168 32.66 -16.13 -7.89
C ARG A 168 33.40 -14.81 -7.61
N LEU A 169 34.70 -14.85 -7.41
CA LEU A 169 35.57 -13.67 -7.19
C LEU A 169 35.57 -12.70 -8.39
N PHE A 170 35.40 -13.23 -9.58
CA PHE A 170 35.32 -12.45 -10.83
C PHE A 170 34.18 -12.98 -11.68
N ARG A 171 33.25 -12.09 -12.04
CA ARG A 171 32.18 -12.41 -12.98
C ARG A 171 32.68 -12.24 -14.40
N PRO A 172 32.42 -13.18 -15.34
CA PRO A 172 32.72 -12.94 -16.74
C PRO A 172 31.96 -11.71 -17.24
N THR A 173 32.64 -10.86 -18.00
CA THR A 173 32.12 -9.57 -18.50
C THR A 173 30.88 -9.70 -19.39
N ALA A 174 30.66 -10.86 -20.00
CA ALA A 174 29.59 -11.12 -20.97
C ALA A 174 28.16 -11.03 -20.40
N GLU A 175 27.94 -11.29 -19.10
CA GLU A 175 26.58 -11.19 -18.49
C GLU A 175 26.21 -9.76 -18.04
N ARG A 176 27.14 -8.80 -18.10
CA ARG A 176 26.90 -7.39 -17.74
C ARG A 176 26.45 -6.52 -18.92
N GLU A 177 26.60 -6.98 -20.16
CA GLU A 177 26.34 -6.18 -21.36
C GLU A 177 24.85 -6.00 -21.70
N ASN A 178 23.97 -6.81 -21.14
CA ASN A 178 22.52 -6.76 -21.45
C ASN A 178 21.65 -5.94 -20.47
N ARG A 179 22.27 -5.12 -19.59
CA ARG A 179 21.48 -4.26 -18.69
C ARG A 179 21.19 -2.91 -19.32
N ILE A 180 19.97 -2.41 -19.13
CA ILE A 180 19.50 -1.10 -19.58
C ILE A 180 20.21 -0.01 -18.75
N ASN A 181 20.96 0.87 -19.38
CA ASN A 181 21.60 2.00 -18.70
C ASN A 181 20.55 3.07 -18.38
N ILE A 182 20.50 3.51 -17.12
CA ILE A 182 19.55 4.51 -16.66
C ILE A 182 20.21 5.76 -16.08
N ALA A 183 19.61 6.91 -16.30
CA ALA A 183 19.89 8.13 -15.54
C ALA A 183 18.87 8.27 -14.41
N ILE A 184 19.31 8.65 -13.20
CA ILE A 184 18.45 8.87 -12.04
C ILE A 184 18.33 10.35 -11.78
N VAL A 185 17.13 10.92 -11.92
CA VAL A 185 16.81 12.30 -11.61
C VAL A 185 16.44 12.43 -10.14
N GLY A 186 17.26 13.19 -9.39
CA GLY A 186 17.20 13.31 -7.95
C GLY A 186 18.34 12.53 -7.26
N ALA A 187 19.43 13.22 -6.90
CA ALA A 187 20.56 12.69 -6.14
C ALA A 187 20.33 12.85 -4.61
N GLY A 188 19.07 12.76 -4.17
CA GLY A 188 18.66 12.72 -2.77
C GLY A 188 18.67 11.29 -2.22
N GLN A 189 18.14 11.14 -0.99
CA GLN A 189 18.07 9.85 -0.30
C GLN A 189 17.33 8.78 -1.12
N MET A 190 16.25 9.17 -1.82
CA MET A 190 15.47 8.29 -2.67
C MET A 190 16.29 7.75 -3.85
N GLY A 191 16.95 8.64 -4.60
CA GLY A 191 17.79 8.25 -5.75
C GLY A 191 18.99 7.41 -5.32
N GLN A 192 19.61 7.73 -4.18
CA GLN A 192 20.71 6.93 -3.62
C GLN A 192 20.26 5.51 -3.29
N LEU A 193 19.17 5.34 -2.55
CA LEU A 193 18.62 4.03 -2.22
C LEU A 193 18.24 3.23 -3.45
N LEU A 194 17.65 3.88 -4.46
CA LEU A 194 17.33 3.24 -5.74
C LEU A 194 18.59 2.74 -6.45
N ALA A 195 19.63 3.58 -6.54
CA ALA A 195 20.90 3.20 -7.18
C ALA A 195 21.60 2.04 -6.45
N GLU A 196 21.62 2.07 -5.12
CA GLU A 196 22.17 0.99 -4.28
C GLU A 196 21.41 -0.32 -4.50
N GLN A 197 20.07 -0.26 -4.50
CA GLN A 197 19.23 -1.43 -4.70
C GLN A 197 19.42 -2.06 -6.08
N LEU A 198 19.44 -1.24 -7.15
CA LEU A 198 19.65 -1.71 -8.52
C LEU A 198 21.06 -2.29 -8.71
N ASN A 199 22.07 -1.73 -8.05
CA ASN A 199 23.43 -2.25 -8.08
C ASN A 199 23.59 -3.54 -7.27
N CYS A 200 22.89 -3.68 -6.14
CA CYS A 200 22.97 -4.85 -5.27
C CYS A 200 22.10 -6.02 -5.74
N ASN A 201 21.08 -5.78 -6.60
CA ASN A 201 20.20 -6.83 -7.11
C ASN A 201 20.82 -7.47 -8.38
N PRO A 202 21.27 -8.75 -8.31
CA PRO A 202 21.83 -9.44 -9.47
C PRO A 202 20.84 -9.68 -10.59
N GLU A 203 19.55 -9.74 -10.28
CA GLU A 203 18.45 -10.01 -11.22
C GLU A 203 17.90 -8.71 -11.85
N SER A 204 18.36 -7.54 -11.42
CA SER A 204 17.91 -6.26 -11.98
C SER A 204 18.34 -6.14 -13.44
N HIS A 205 17.38 -5.75 -14.28
CA HIS A 205 17.60 -5.46 -15.69
C HIS A 205 18.22 -4.08 -15.92
N TYR A 206 18.34 -3.26 -14.88
CA TYR A 206 18.79 -1.87 -14.93
C TYR A 206 20.19 -1.69 -14.36
N LYS A 207 20.93 -0.76 -14.96
CA LYS A 207 22.26 -0.34 -14.51
C LYS A 207 22.27 1.18 -14.36
N PRO A 208 22.36 1.73 -13.14
CA PRO A 208 22.53 3.16 -12.95
C PRO A 208 23.82 3.65 -13.63
N TYR A 209 23.70 4.73 -14.44
CA TYR A 209 24.80 5.30 -15.19
C TYR A 209 25.21 6.68 -14.64
N CYS A 210 24.27 7.53 -14.31
CA CYS A 210 24.51 8.86 -13.74
C CYS A 210 23.33 9.35 -12.90
N PHE A 211 23.58 10.38 -12.10
CA PHE A 211 22.55 11.17 -11.44
C PHE A 211 22.38 12.52 -12.13
N VAL A 212 21.19 13.11 -12.00
CA VAL A 212 20.86 14.50 -12.34
C VAL A 212 20.22 15.14 -11.13
N ASP A 213 20.67 16.33 -10.72
CA ASP A 213 20.12 17.08 -9.58
C ASP A 213 20.22 18.58 -9.83
N ILE A 214 19.41 19.36 -9.10
CA ILE A 214 19.42 20.84 -9.12
C ILE A 214 20.24 21.44 -7.98
N ASP A 215 20.67 20.65 -7.00
CA ASP A 215 21.37 21.10 -5.81
C ASP A 215 22.86 21.37 -6.14
N PRO A 216 23.31 22.65 -6.07
CA PRO A 216 24.69 23.03 -6.40
C PRO A 216 25.75 22.29 -5.55
N ILE A 217 25.40 21.86 -4.34
CA ILE A 217 26.33 21.15 -3.44
C ILE A 217 26.65 19.74 -3.97
N LYS A 218 25.70 19.12 -4.67
CA LYS A 218 25.83 17.77 -5.21
C LYS A 218 26.35 17.74 -6.63
N ILE A 219 26.09 18.79 -7.41
CA ILE A 219 26.50 18.89 -8.81
C ILE A 219 28.03 18.76 -8.94
N GLY A 220 28.48 17.91 -9.88
CA GLY A 220 29.89 17.62 -10.10
C GLY A 220 30.51 16.63 -9.12
N SER A 221 29.81 16.24 -8.04
CA SER A 221 30.24 15.21 -7.10
C SER A 221 29.97 13.80 -7.62
N THR A 222 30.45 12.82 -6.88
CA THR A 222 30.22 11.38 -7.16
C THR A 222 29.40 10.78 -6.02
N LEU A 223 28.23 10.21 -6.33
CA LEU A 223 27.33 9.53 -5.39
C LEU A 223 27.17 8.06 -5.82
N CYS A 224 27.38 7.11 -4.93
CA CYS A 224 27.35 5.66 -5.23
C CYS A 224 28.26 5.25 -6.40
N GLY A 225 29.38 5.96 -6.61
CA GLY A 225 30.29 5.75 -7.73
C GLY A 225 29.84 6.35 -9.07
N LEU A 226 28.70 7.07 -9.10
CA LEU A 226 28.11 7.69 -10.29
C LEU A 226 28.18 9.21 -10.21
N ARG A 227 28.46 9.85 -11.35
CA ARG A 227 28.59 11.32 -11.42
C ARG A 227 27.22 12.01 -11.37
N VAL A 228 27.14 13.12 -10.66
CA VAL A 228 25.94 13.98 -10.57
C VAL A 228 26.09 15.13 -11.58
N TYR A 229 25.10 15.29 -12.47
CA TYR A 229 25.03 16.34 -13.49
C TYR A 229 24.02 17.41 -13.11
N ASP A 230 24.23 18.64 -13.58
CA ASP A 230 23.29 19.75 -13.41
C ASP A 230 22.10 19.60 -14.35
N GLU A 231 20.88 19.71 -13.82
CA GLU A 231 19.64 19.70 -14.60
C GLU A 231 19.51 20.94 -15.51
N LYS A 232 20.08 22.08 -15.12
CA LYS A 232 19.95 23.36 -15.83
C LYS A 232 20.93 23.52 -16.99
N ASP A 233 21.99 22.74 -17.06
CA ASP A 233 23.09 22.91 -18.02
C ASP A 233 22.92 21.97 -19.24
N GLY A 234 21.89 22.23 -20.07
CA GLY A 234 21.68 21.47 -21.32
C GLY A 234 21.57 19.95 -21.10
N ILE A 235 20.89 19.53 -20.03
CA ILE A 235 20.87 18.14 -19.60
C ILE A 235 20.24 17.22 -20.65
N VAL A 236 19.28 17.70 -21.44
CA VAL A 236 18.58 16.92 -22.46
C VAL A 236 19.56 16.49 -23.54
N GLU A 237 20.33 17.44 -24.09
CA GLU A 237 21.35 17.20 -25.13
C GLU A 237 22.49 16.33 -24.58
N ARG A 238 22.86 16.56 -23.32
CA ARG A 238 23.90 15.77 -22.65
C ARG A 238 23.48 14.31 -22.46
N LEU A 239 22.25 14.04 -22.02
CA LEU A 239 21.73 12.69 -21.87
C LEU A 239 21.58 11.96 -23.22
N GLN A 240 21.22 12.68 -24.29
CA GLN A 240 21.21 12.12 -25.66
C GLN A 240 22.58 11.67 -26.14
N SER A 241 23.67 12.34 -25.71
CA SER A 241 25.05 11.95 -26.04
C SER A 241 25.60 10.78 -25.21
N MET A 242 24.90 10.38 -24.14
CA MET A 242 25.29 9.30 -23.24
C MET A 242 24.61 7.98 -23.61
N PRO A 243 25.16 6.83 -23.23
CA PRO A 243 24.54 5.51 -23.48
C PRO A 243 23.38 5.25 -22.51
N VAL A 244 22.56 6.26 -22.23
CA VAL A 244 21.37 6.18 -21.37
C VAL A 244 20.18 5.79 -22.23
N GLN A 245 19.44 4.79 -21.81
CA GLN A 245 18.28 4.25 -22.53
C GLN A 245 16.95 4.61 -21.84
N GLU A 246 16.99 4.70 -20.49
CA GLU A 246 15.81 5.07 -19.70
C GLU A 246 16.20 6.10 -18.62
N ILE A 247 15.22 6.91 -18.20
CA ILE A 247 15.39 7.95 -17.18
C ILE A 247 14.42 7.67 -16.03
N PHE A 248 14.95 7.59 -14.81
CA PHE A 248 14.17 7.32 -13.60
C PHE A 248 14.09 8.59 -12.75
N ILE A 249 12.88 9.14 -12.60
CA ILE A 249 12.63 10.31 -11.74
C ILE A 249 12.41 9.81 -10.31
N ALA A 250 13.41 10.01 -9.44
CA ALA A 250 13.43 9.55 -8.04
C ALA A 250 13.34 10.75 -7.08
N LEU A 251 12.24 11.52 -7.19
CA LEU A 251 11.98 12.72 -6.38
C LEU A 251 10.80 12.46 -5.43
N PRO A 252 10.91 12.79 -4.13
CA PRO A 252 9.80 12.63 -3.20
C PRO A 252 8.71 13.66 -3.47
N LYS A 253 7.44 13.19 -3.49
CA LYS A 253 6.18 13.97 -3.51
C LYS A 253 6.25 15.31 -4.28
N LEU A 254 6.27 15.23 -5.61
CA LEU A 254 6.10 16.41 -6.46
C LEU A 254 4.60 16.63 -6.73
N PRO A 255 4.14 17.89 -6.83
CA PRO A 255 2.83 18.23 -7.38
C PRO A 255 2.67 17.64 -8.79
N ALA A 256 1.46 17.21 -9.15
CA ALA A 256 1.19 16.56 -10.45
C ALA A 256 1.62 17.41 -11.65
N GLU A 257 1.45 18.74 -11.56
CA GLU A 257 1.87 19.69 -12.60
C GLU A 257 3.39 19.72 -12.78
N ALA A 258 4.15 19.77 -11.66
CA ALA A 258 5.61 19.77 -11.69
C ALA A 258 6.17 18.44 -12.23
N LEU A 259 5.54 17.31 -11.85
CA LEU A 259 5.90 16.00 -12.36
C LEU A 259 5.64 15.88 -13.87
N THR A 260 4.51 16.40 -14.34
CA THR A 260 4.16 16.44 -15.77
C THR A 260 5.15 17.27 -16.56
N ALA A 261 5.56 18.43 -16.02
CA ALA A 261 6.57 19.30 -16.66
C ALA A 261 7.93 18.59 -16.76
N LEU A 262 8.39 17.93 -15.69
CA LEU A 262 9.63 17.14 -15.69
C LEU A 262 9.58 15.97 -16.69
N CYS A 263 8.51 15.20 -16.68
CA CYS A 263 8.31 14.12 -17.63
C CYS A 263 8.32 14.65 -19.08
N GLY A 264 7.68 15.79 -19.33
CA GLY A 264 7.68 16.47 -20.64
C GLY A 264 9.08 16.88 -21.08
N MET A 265 9.89 17.45 -20.16
CA MET A 265 11.27 17.85 -20.42
C MET A 265 12.15 16.65 -20.78
N TYR A 266 12.15 15.62 -19.93
CA TYR A 266 12.99 14.42 -20.16
C TYR A 266 12.52 13.56 -21.33
N SER A 267 11.24 13.60 -21.71
CA SER A 267 10.75 12.92 -22.92
C SER A 267 11.40 13.43 -24.21
N ARG A 268 11.91 14.67 -24.22
CA ARG A 268 12.62 15.24 -25.38
C ARG A 268 13.98 14.55 -25.63
N THR A 269 14.52 13.83 -24.63
CA THR A 269 15.75 13.03 -24.81
C THR A 269 15.56 11.85 -25.75
N GLY A 270 14.34 11.42 -26.02
CA GLY A 270 14.02 10.18 -26.71
C GLY A 270 14.13 8.93 -25.83
N CYS A 271 14.60 9.06 -24.59
CA CYS A 271 14.68 7.98 -23.62
C CYS A 271 13.31 7.70 -22.99
N LYS A 272 13.07 6.46 -22.58
CA LYS A 272 11.87 6.08 -21.83
C LYS A 272 11.95 6.66 -20.42
N VAL A 273 10.96 7.49 -20.02
CA VAL A 273 10.92 8.13 -18.70
C VAL A 273 10.01 7.33 -17.77
N LYS A 274 10.49 7.04 -16.56
CA LYS A 274 9.75 6.35 -15.50
C LYS A 274 9.84 7.13 -14.19
N VAL A 275 8.75 7.12 -13.42
CA VAL A 275 8.68 7.78 -12.12
C VAL A 275 8.81 6.74 -11.01
N CYS A 276 9.72 6.97 -10.07
CA CYS A 276 9.94 6.10 -8.92
C CYS A 276 9.41 6.80 -7.67
N SER A 277 8.26 6.37 -7.17
CA SER A 277 7.69 6.84 -5.89
C SER A 277 8.34 6.21 -4.66
N GLU A 278 9.05 5.10 -4.85
CA GLU A 278 9.85 4.39 -3.84
C GLU A 278 11.20 3.97 -4.45
N PRO A 279 12.22 3.69 -3.62
CA PRO A 279 13.53 3.23 -4.11
C PRO A 279 13.45 1.75 -4.56
N ARG A 280 12.62 1.47 -5.56
CA ARG A 280 12.41 0.13 -6.16
C ARG A 280 12.37 0.22 -7.67
N GLU A 281 12.62 -0.92 -8.30
CA GLU A 281 12.57 -1.07 -9.75
C GLU A 281 11.16 -0.73 -10.28
N PRO A 282 10.98 0.24 -11.21
CA PRO A 282 9.69 0.58 -11.78
C PRO A 282 9.10 -0.61 -12.55
N GLY A 283 7.78 -0.80 -12.43
CA GLY A 283 7.07 -1.92 -13.06
C GLY A 283 6.74 -3.07 -12.10
N LEU A 284 7.30 -3.11 -10.88
CA LEU A 284 6.75 -3.96 -9.83
C LEU A 284 5.47 -3.33 -9.29
N ILE A 285 4.35 -4.03 -9.51
CA ILE A 285 3.03 -3.57 -9.05
C ILE A 285 3.04 -3.54 -7.53
N ARG A 286 2.94 -2.32 -7.00
CA ARG A 286 2.67 -2.09 -5.60
C ARG A 286 1.17 -2.20 -5.33
N SER A 287 0.77 -2.86 -4.24
CA SER A 287 -0.55 -2.63 -3.67
C SER A 287 -0.63 -1.15 -3.23
N LEU A 288 -1.57 -0.38 -3.80
CA LEU A 288 -1.80 1.00 -3.41
C LEU A 288 -2.12 1.06 -1.91
N THR A 289 -1.50 2.01 -1.22
CA THR A 289 -1.82 2.31 0.18
C THR A 289 -3.05 3.21 0.27
N GLU A 290 -3.59 3.38 1.48
CA GLU A 290 -4.70 4.31 1.72
C GLU A 290 -4.33 5.75 1.34
N GLU A 291 -3.09 6.18 1.61
CA GLU A 291 -2.56 7.48 1.21
C GLU A 291 -2.51 7.66 -0.31
N ASP A 292 -2.20 6.60 -1.06
CA ASP A 292 -2.21 6.63 -2.52
C ASP A 292 -3.63 6.80 -3.06
N TYR A 293 -4.61 6.12 -2.46
CA TYR A 293 -6.02 6.30 -2.85
C TYR A 293 -6.52 7.72 -2.57
N VAL A 294 -6.16 8.32 -1.43
CA VAL A 294 -6.47 9.71 -1.11
C VAL A 294 -5.82 10.67 -2.10
N SER A 295 -4.54 10.44 -2.44
CA SER A 295 -3.82 11.22 -3.46
C SER A 295 -4.48 11.17 -4.83
N LEU A 296 -5.00 9.99 -5.23
CA LEU A 296 -5.75 9.82 -6.48
C LEU A 296 -7.04 10.64 -6.53
N LEU A 297 -7.65 10.94 -5.38
CA LEU A 297 -8.85 11.77 -5.28
C LEU A 297 -8.55 13.28 -5.40
N GLY A 298 -7.29 13.69 -5.27
CA GLY A 298 -6.88 15.10 -5.31
C GLY A 298 -7.44 15.95 -4.16
N ARG A 299 -7.79 15.32 -3.03
CA ARG A 299 -8.30 15.96 -1.82
C ARG A 299 -7.75 15.31 -0.55
N ASP A 300 -7.86 15.99 0.57
CA ASP A 300 -7.51 15.43 1.87
C ASP A 300 -8.50 14.34 2.30
N ALA A 301 -8.02 13.41 3.13
CA ALA A 301 -8.88 12.40 3.76
C ALA A 301 -9.93 13.07 4.66
N LEU A 302 -11.18 12.59 4.59
CA LEU A 302 -12.26 13.12 5.40
C LEU A 302 -12.04 12.75 6.87
N LYS A 303 -12.02 13.76 7.75
CA LYS A 303 -11.95 13.56 9.21
C LYS A 303 -13.36 13.36 9.74
N VAL A 304 -13.67 12.16 10.22
CA VAL A 304 -14.97 11.82 10.81
C VAL A 304 -14.80 11.69 12.32
N ASN A 305 -15.65 12.40 13.08
CA ASN A 305 -15.70 12.26 14.54
C ASN A 305 -16.36 10.92 14.90
N ASP A 306 -15.66 10.09 15.67
CA ASP A 306 -15.95 8.66 15.80
C ASP A 306 -16.43 8.24 17.22
N ASP A 307 -16.31 9.10 18.24
CA ASP A 307 -16.52 8.68 19.63
C ASP A 307 -17.96 8.25 19.95
N ALA A 308 -18.96 8.99 19.47
CA ALA A 308 -20.36 8.63 19.65
C ALA A 308 -20.74 7.35 18.90
N THR A 309 -20.19 7.17 17.70
CA THR A 309 -20.36 5.96 16.88
C THR A 309 -19.77 4.75 17.56
N ARG A 310 -18.55 4.88 18.12
CA ARG A 310 -17.90 3.79 18.87
C ARG A 310 -18.69 3.40 20.12
N ALA A 311 -19.20 4.39 20.86
CA ALA A 311 -20.02 4.15 22.02
C ALA A 311 -21.32 3.40 21.68
N PHE A 312 -21.94 3.70 20.55
CA PHE A 312 -23.18 3.05 20.10
C PHE A 312 -22.98 1.55 19.82
N TYR A 313 -21.87 1.16 19.18
CA TYR A 313 -21.62 -0.24 18.79
C TYR A 313 -20.92 -1.07 19.87
N ARG A 314 -20.42 -0.44 20.93
CA ARG A 314 -19.81 -1.16 22.05
C ARG A 314 -20.81 -2.13 22.69
N ASP A 315 -20.32 -3.32 23.03
CA ASP A 315 -21.09 -4.40 23.70
C ASP A 315 -22.31 -4.90 22.91
N LYS A 316 -22.47 -4.51 21.61
CA LYS A 316 -23.53 -4.98 20.73
C LYS A 316 -23.16 -6.27 20.04
N THR A 317 -24.17 -7.08 19.72
CA THR A 317 -24.04 -8.21 18.79
C THR A 317 -24.31 -7.69 17.38
N VAL A 318 -23.30 -7.66 16.52
CA VAL A 318 -23.37 -7.10 15.17
C VAL A 318 -23.24 -8.20 14.13
N LEU A 319 -24.20 -8.26 13.20
CA LEU A 319 -24.14 -9.15 12.03
C LEU A 319 -23.86 -8.31 10.78
N VAL A 320 -22.91 -8.77 9.96
CA VAL A 320 -22.59 -8.17 8.65
C VAL A 320 -22.81 -9.22 7.58
N THR A 321 -23.83 -9.02 6.73
CA THR A 321 -24.03 -9.84 5.53
C THR A 321 -23.20 -9.27 4.38
N GLY A 322 -22.67 -10.12 3.52
CA GLY A 322 -21.66 -9.68 2.55
C GLY A 322 -20.33 -9.31 3.22
N GLY A 323 -20.05 -9.90 4.38
CA GLY A 323 -18.91 -9.56 5.24
C GLY A 323 -17.55 -9.90 4.64
N GLY A 324 -17.48 -10.80 3.66
CA GLY A 324 -16.26 -11.12 2.89
C GLY A 324 -15.98 -10.12 1.75
N GLY A 325 -16.95 -9.26 1.38
CA GLY A 325 -16.81 -8.23 0.35
C GLY A 325 -16.01 -7.01 0.83
N SER A 326 -15.70 -6.08 -0.10
CA SER A 326 -14.85 -4.90 0.18
C SER A 326 -15.41 -3.98 1.26
N ILE A 327 -16.70 -3.62 1.19
CA ILE A 327 -17.34 -2.76 2.19
C ILE A 327 -17.66 -3.55 3.47
N GLY A 328 -18.24 -4.75 3.35
CA GLY A 328 -18.59 -5.57 4.50
C GLY A 328 -17.38 -5.91 5.39
N SER A 329 -16.25 -6.27 4.78
CA SER A 329 -15.02 -6.57 5.51
C SER A 329 -14.45 -5.34 6.24
N GLU A 330 -14.53 -4.16 5.64
CA GLU A 330 -14.07 -2.94 6.30
C GLU A 330 -15.02 -2.52 7.44
N ILE A 331 -16.35 -2.66 7.26
CA ILE A 331 -17.30 -2.49 8.36
C ILE A 331 -16.96 -3.44 9.51
N CYS A 332 -16.66 -4.71 9.23
CA CYS A 332 -16.23 -5.67 10.26
C CYS A 332 -14.95 -5.21 10.98
N ARG A 333 -13.93 -4.69 10.25
CA ARG A 333 -12.70 -4.16 10.85
C ARG A 333 -12.98 -2.96 11.76
N GLN A 334 -13.87 -2.07 11.36
CA GLN A 334 -14.21 -0.87 12.13
C GLN A 334 -15.10 -1.22 13.33
N ILE A 335 -16.07 -2.11 13.20
CA ILE A 335 -16.86 -2.64 14.33
C ILE A 335 -15.95 -3.34 15.35
N ALA A 336 -14.96 -4.11 14.90
CA ALA A 336 -13.98 -4.75 15.80
C ALA A 336 -13.23 -3.72 16.69
N ARG A 337 -12.97 -2.50 16.18
CA ARG A 337 -12.38 -1.39 16.96
C ARG A 337 -13.34 -0.82 18.02
N CYS A 338 -14.65 -1.04 17.87
CA CYS A 338 -15.66 -0.59 18.81
C CYS A 338 -15.86 -1.54 20.00
N HIS A 339 -15.15 -2.65 20.06
CA HIS A 339 -15.30 -3.71 21.07
C HIS A 339 -16.75 -4.22 21.18
N PRO A 340 -17.30 -4.85 20.12
CA PRO A 340 -18.62 -5.44 20.16
C PRO A 340 -18.65 -6.62 21.13
N LYS A 341 -19.83 -7.04 21.57
CA LYS A 341 -20.00 -8.31 22.31
C LYS A 341 -19.74 -9.51 21.41
N LYS A 342 -20.35 -9.47 20.19
CA LYS A 342 -20.16 -10.48 19.15
C LYS A 342 -20.11 -9.81 17.79
N LEU A 343 -19.28 -10.32 16.90
CA LEU A 343 -19.24 -9.94 15.49
C LEU A 343 -19.48 -11.20 14.63
N ILE A 344 -20.59 -11.21 13.89
CA ILE A 344 -20.98 -12.29 13.01
C ILE A 344 -20.71 -11.84 11.56
N VAL A 345 -19.82 -12.56 10.87
CA VAL A 345 -19.48 -12.34 9.46
C VAL A 345 -20.19 -13.36 8.62
N LEU A 346 -21.22 -12.96 7.87
CA LEU A 346 -22.00 -13.85 7.00
C LEU A 346 -21.74 -13.51 5.54
N ASP A 347 -21.30 -14.47 4.76
CA ASP A 347 -21.13 -14.35 3.31
C ASP A 347 -21.30 -15.71 2.62
N ILE A 348 -21.59 -15.71 1.33
CA ILE A 348 -21.54 -16.89 0.47
C ILE A 348 -20.11 -17.21 0.04
N GLN A 349 -19.23 -16.21 0.03
CA GLN A 349 -17.84 -16.33 -0.39
C GLN A 349 -16.94 -16.78 0.77
N GLU A 350 -16.61 -18.04 0.82
CA GLU A 350 -15.78 -18.65 1.86
C GLU A 350 -14.42 -17.98 2.03
N GLU A 351 -13.70 -17.74 0.92
CA GLU A 351 -12.34 -17.21 0.96
C GLU A 351 -12.26 -15.81 1.60
N GLY A 352 -13.22 -14.93 1.30
CA GLY A 352 -13.29 -13.58 1.88
C GLY A 352 -13.52 -13.62 3.39
N VAL A 353 -14.46 -14.46 3.86
CA VAL A 353 -14.73 -14.67 5.28
C VAL A 353 -13.50 -15.23 5.99
N TYR A 354 -12.89 -16.27 5.44
CA TYR A 354 -11.71 -16.91 6.04
C TYR A 354 -10.56 -15.92 6.24
N LYS A 355 -10.20 -15.17 5.19
CA LYS A 355 -9.11 -14.16 5.26
C LYS A 355 -9.38 -13.09 6.31
N LEU A 356 -10.59 -12.55 6.33
CA LEU A 356 -11.00 -11.52 7.29
C LEU A 356 -10.97 -12.06 8.73
N CYS A 357 -11.57 -13.23 8.96
CA CYS A 357 -11.62 -13.80 10.31
C CYS A 357 -10.24 -14.17 10.84
N LEU A 358 -9.33 -14.66 9.98
CA LEU A 358 -7.94 -14.91 10.35
C LEU A 358 -7.22 -13.61 10.76
N GLU A 359 -7.41 -12.52 10.01
CA GLU A 359 -6.88 -11.18 10.33
C GLU A 359 -7.40 -10.69 11.69
N LEU A 360 -8.72 -10.74 11.90
CA LEU A 360 -9.34 -10.22 13.12
C LEU A 360 -8.97 -11.06 14.34
N ARG A 361 -8.96 -12.40 14.25
CA ARG A 361 -8.52 -13.28 15.35
C ARG A 361 -7.06 -13.04 15.74
N ARG A 362 -6.17 -12.82 14.74
CA ARG A 362 -4.77 -12.49 15.00
C ARG A 362 -4.61 -11.16 15.72
N LYS A 363 -5.41 -10.14 15.35
CA LYS A 363 -5.29 -8.78 15.85
C LYS A 363 -5.97 -8.59 17.23
N TYR A 364 -7.15 -9.14 17.41
CA TYR A 364 -7.99 -8.88 18.58
C TYR A 364 -8.06 -10.05 19.57
N LYS A 365 -7.59 -11.26 19.17
CA LYS A 365 -7.61 -12.46 20.01
C LYS A 365 -9.01 -12.69 20.61
N ASP A 366 -9.11 -12.67 21.93
CA ASP A 366 -10.34 -12.96 22.71
C ASP A 366 -11.06 -11.66 23.17
N ALA A 367 -10.79 -10.51 22.53
CA ALA A 367 -11.41 -9.23 22.93
C ALA A 367 -12.93 -9.21 22.70
N PHE A 368 -13.45 -10.02 21.80
CA PHE A 368 -14.88 -10.25 21.51
C PHE A 368 -15.10 -11.59 20.83
N GLU A 369 -16.34 -12.08 20.84
CA GLU A 369 -16.69 -13.33 20.14
C GLU A 369 -16.82 -13.06 18.63
N LEU A 370 -15.90 -13.66 17.83
CA LEU A 370 -15.93 -13.58 16.36
C LEU A 370 -16.48 -14.87 15.76
N ILE A 371 -17.54 -14.75 14.97
CA ILE A 371 -18.29 -15.86 14.37
C ILE A 371 -18.23 -15.74 12.84
N ASP A 372 -17.78 -16.80 12.19
CA ASP A 372 -17.75 -16.97 10.74
C ASP A 372 -18.94 -17.86 10.32
N GLU A 373 -19.82 -17.30 9.50
CA GLU A 373 -21.01 -17.98 8.96
C GLU A 373 -20.96 -17.98 7.43
N ILE A 374 -21.01 -19.17 6.82
CA ILE A 374 -21.16 -19.31 5.37
C ILE A 374 -22.61 -19.54 5.05
N GLY A 375 -23.19 -18.63 4.26
CA GLY A 375 -24.61 -18.69 3.90
C GLY A 375 -25.03 -17.63 2.92
N SER A 376 -26.11 -17.92 2.19
CA SER A 376 -26.72 -16.98 1.23
C SER A 376 -27.89 -16.24 1.89
N VAL A 377 -28.02 -14.95 1.60
CA VAL A 377 -29.19 -14.13 1.98
C VAL A 377 -30.47 -14.57 1.26
N ARG A 378 -30.36 -15.39 0.23
CA ARG A 378 -31.49 -16.03 -0.48
C ARG A 378 -32.10 -17.18 0.33
N ASP A 379 -31.33 -17.79 1.24
CA ASP A 379 -31.77 -18.93 2.06
C ASP A 379 -32.38 -18.44 3.38
N VAL A 380 -33.72 -18.34 3.40
CA VAL A 380 -34.50 -17.92 4.58
C VAL A 380 -34.26 -18.84 5.77
N ARG A 381 -34.09 -20.16 5.56
CA ARG A 381 -33.90 -21.12 6.65
C ARG A 381 -32.55 -20.91 7.33
N ARG A 382 -31.51 -20.64 6.54
CA ARG A 382 -30.18 -20.32 7.05
C ARG A 382 -30.17 -19.00 7.82
N LEU A 383 -30.81 -17.96 7.26
CA LEU A 383 -30.96 -16.68 7.96
C LEU A 383 -31.72 -16.85 9.27
N ASP A 384 -32.88 -17.54 9.27
CA ASP A 384 -33.68 -17.79 10.49
C ASP A 384 -32.86 -18.52 11.57
N ALA A 385 -32.09 -19.54 11.19
CA ALA A 385 -31.22 -20.27 12.10
C ALA A 385 -30.13 -19.38 12.70
N THR A 386 -29.48 -18.55 11.88
CA THR A 386 -28.42 -17.60 12.29
C THR A 386 -28.98 -16.55 13.27
N PHE A 387 -30.08 -15.89 12.92
CA PHE A 387 -30.69 -14.86 13.78
C PHE A 387 -31.25 -15.45 15.08
N ARG A 388 -31.86 -16.62 15.04
CA ARG A 388 -32.34 -17.33 16.22
C ARG A 388 -31.21 -17.66 17.18
N ARG A 389 -30.07 -18.13 16.65
CA ARG A 389 -28.91 -18.52 17.45
C ARG A 389 -28.19 -17.35 18.09
N TYR A 390 -27.94 -16.30 17.32
CA TYR A 390 -27.03 -15.24 17.74
C TYR A 390 -27.74 -13.97 18.21
N ARG A 391 -29.02 -13.78 17.87
CA ARG A 391 -29.83 -12.60 18.25
C ARG A 391 -29.09 -11.28 18.03
N PRO A 392 -28.76 -10.90 16.79
CA PRO A 392 -28.03 -9.66 16.52
C PRO A 392 -28.83 -8.43 16.96
N ASP A 393 -28.16 -7.48 17.60
CA ASP A 393 -28.71 -6.16 17.91
C ASP A 393 -28.70 -5.25 16.68
N VAL A 394 -27.65 -5.37 15.85
CA VAL A 394 -27.42 -4.55 14.67
C VAL A 394 -27.09 -5.42 13.46
N VAL A 395 -27.67 -5.08 12.31
CA VAL A 395 -27.39 -5.75 11.02
C VAL A 395 -26.91 -4.72 10.02
N PHE A 396 -25.73 -4.96 9.44
CA PHE A 396 -25.28 -4.28 8.22
C PHE A 396 -25.49 -5.22 7.03
N HIS A 397 -26.34 -4.81 6.09
CA HIS A 397 -26.69 -5.60 4.92
C HIS A 397 -25.90 -5.10 3.70
N ALA A 398 -24.71 -5.69 3.47
CA ALA A 398 -23.82 -5.38 2.35
C ALA A 398 -23.79 -6.48 1.28
N ALA A 399 -24.56 -7.56 1.45
CA ALA A 399 -24.66 -8.65 0.48
C ALA A 399 -25.44 -8.18 -0.77
N ALA A 400 -24.76 -8.03 -1.90
CA ALA A 400 -25.38 -7.66 -3.18
C ALA A 400 -24.50 -8.03 -4.37
N HIS A 401 -25.11 -8.31 -5.51
CA HIS A 401 -24.46 -8.32 -6.82
C HIS A 401 -24.37 -6.88 -7.33
N LYS A 402 -23.16 -6.39 -7.67
CA LYS A 402 -22.89 -4.96 -7.95
C LYS A 402 -22.40 -4.67 -9.37
N HIS A 403 -21.99 -5.68 -10.14
CA HIS A 403 -21.42 -5.48 -11.47
C HIS A 403 -22.50 -5.25 -12.50
N VAL A 404 -22.62 -4.01 -12.99
CA VAL A 404 -23.66 -3.61 -13.95
C VAL A 404 -23.67 -4.51 -15.21
N PRO A 405 -22.55 -4.71 -15.94
CA PRO A 405 -22.60 -5.53 -17.16
C PRO A 405 -22.99 -6.98 -16.90
N LEU A 406 -22.63 -7.54 -15.74
CA LEU A 406 -23.02 -8.91 -15.41
C LEU A 406 -24.51 -9.00 -15.07
N MET A 407 -25.08 -7.99 -14.42
CA MET A 407 -26.49 -7.99 -14.03
C MET A 407 -27.40 -7.67 -15.22
N GLU A 408 -26.92 -6.97 -16.21
CA GLU A 408 -27.66 -6.80 -17.48
C GLU A 408 -27.94 -8.15 -18.17
N CYS A 409 -26.94 -9.03 -18.18
CA CYS A 409 -27.08 -10.39 -18.72
C CYS A 409 -27.68 -11.40 -17.73
N ASN A 410 -27.78 -11.08 -16.44
CA ASN A 410 -28.24 -12.01 -15.39
C ASN A 410 -29.29 -11.32 -14.48
N GLY A 411 -30.33 -10.76 -15.07
CA GLY A 411 -31.33 -9.99 -14.36
C GLY A 411 -32.06 -10.76 -13.25
N CYS A 412 -32.37 -12.03 -13.51
CA CYS A 412 -32.99 -12.90 -12.50
C CYS A 412 -32.13 -13.02 -11.25
N GLU A 413 -30.80 -13.13 -11.38
CA GLU A 413 -29.91 -13.23 -10.24
C GLU A 413 -29.82 -11.91 -9.47
N ALA A 414 -29.91 -10.76 -10.15
CA ALA A 414 -30.00 -9.46 -9.49
C ALA A 414 -31.26 -9.39 -8.60
N ILE A 415 -32.42 -9.82 -9.10
CA ILE A 415 -33.67 -9.82 -8.32
C ILE A 415 -33.60 -10.82 -7.14
N LYS A 416 -33.21 -12.06 -7.42
CA LYS A 416 -33.12 -13.11 -6.38
C LYS A 416 -32.17 -12.72 -5.24
N ASN A 417 -30.99 -12.19 -5.57
CA ASN A 417 -29.99 -11.89 -4.58
C ASN A 417 -30.21 -10.51 -3.91
N ASN A 418 -30.37 -9.46 -4.73
CA ASN A 418 -30.44 -8.10 -4.18
C ASN A 418 -31.82 -7.85 -3.57
N VAL A 419 -32.90 -8.04 -4.33
CA VAL A 419 -34.26 -7.69 -3.89
C VAL A 419 -34.79 -8.70 -2.89
N ILE A 420 -34.90 -9.97 -3.32
CA ILE A 420 -35.46 -11.04 -2.45
C ILE A 420 -34.53 -11.31 -1.25
N GLY A 421 -33.21 -11.28 -1.45
CA GLY A 421 -32.24 -11.41 -0.35
C GLY A 421 -32.36 -10.31 0.69
N THR A 422 -32.58 -9.06 0.28
CA THR A 422 -32.84 -7.92 1.19
C THR A 422 -34.17 -8.13 1.92
N TYR A 423 -35.24 -8.48 1.21
CA TYR A 423 -36.56 -8.74 1.79
C TYR A 423 -36.52 -9.87 2.84
N ASN A 424 -35.86 -10.97 2.52
CA ASN A 424 -35.69 -12.10 3.44
C ASN A 424 -34.94 -11.68 4.71
N THR A 425 -33.81 -10.96 4.52
CA THR A 425 -32.98 -10.53 5.66
C THR A 425 -33.71 -9.52 6.55
N ALA A 426 -34.46 -8.59 5.93
CA ALA A 426 -35.26 -7.60 6.65
C ALA A 426 -36.41 -8.26 7.44
N ASN A 427 -37.13 -9.22 6.85
CA ASN A 427 -38.21 -9.96 7.56
C ASN A 427 -37.70 -10.75 8.75
N VAL A 428 -36.53 -11.42 8.57
CA VAL A 428 -35.92 -12.18 9.67
C VAL A 428 -35.40 -11.22 10.76
N ALA A 429 -34.84 -10.07 10.39
CA ALA A 429 -34.42 -9.04 11.34
C ALA A 429 -35.61 -8.50 12.18
N GLU A 430 -36.71 -8.20 11.53
CA GLU A 430 -37.96 -7.76 12.17
C GLU A 430 -38.51 -8.85 13.10
N LYS A 431 -38.60 -10.10 12.65
CA LYS A 431 -39.03 -11.28 13.42
C LYS A 431 -38.25 -11.47 14.72
N TYR A 432 -36.94 -11.24 14.70
CA TYR A 432 -36.10 -11.45 15.87
C TYR A 432 -35.80 -10.17 16.68
N GLY A 433 -36.46 -9.06 16.36
CA GLY A 433 -36.38 -7.81 17.12
C GLY A 433 -35.02 -7.14 17.06
N VAL A 434 -34.37 -7.16 15.90
CA VAL A 434 -33.12 -6.43 15.65
C VAL A 434 -33.38 -4.94 15.93
N SER A 435 -32.53 -4.30 16.71
CA SER A 435 -32.71 -2.89 17.04
C SER A 435 -32.43 -1.98 15.85
N ARG A 436 -31.46 -2.34 14.99
CA ARG A 436 -31.02 -1.51 13.86
C ARG A 436 -30.63 -2.35 12.65
N PHE A 437 -31.16 -1.98 11.48
CA PHE A 437 -30.86 -2.59 10.19
C PHE A 437 -30.38 -1.51 9.21
N VAL A 438 -29.16 -1.66 8.68
CA VAL A 438 -28.53 -0.71 7.76
C VAL A 438 -28.29 -1.37 6.42
N LEU A 439 -29.02 -0.94 5.38
CA LEU A 439 -28.81 -1.37 4.00
C LEU A 439 -27.71 -0.54 3.34
N ILE A 440 -26.73 -1.20 2.75
CA ILE A 440 -25.75 -0.55 1.86
C ILE A 440 -26.37 -0.36 0.48
N SER A 441 -26.54 0.89 0.04
CA SER A 441 -27.07 1.25 -1.28
C SER A 441 -26.01 1.95 -2.15
N THR A 442 -26.44 2.50 -3.30
CA THR A 442 -25.55 3.05 -4.33
C THR A 442 -26.19 4.25 -5.00
N ASP A 443 -25.36 5.16 -5.56
CA ASP A 443 -25.74 6.23 -6.49
C ASP A 443 -26.55 5.73 -7.71
N LYS A 444 -26.28 4.52 -8.16
CA LYS A 444 -26.97 3.90 -9.32
C LYS A 444 -28.43 3.54 -9.06
N ALA A 445 -28.89 3.63 -7.81
CA ALA A 445 -30.31 3.53 -7.47
C ALA A 445 -31.11 4.81 -7.76
N VAL A 446 -30.42 5.93 -8.04
CA VAL A 446 -31.04 7.21 -8.43
C VAL A 446 -31.28 7.18 -9.94
N ASN A 447 -32.55 7.37 -10.34
CA ASN A 447 -32.95 7.33 -11.76
C ASN A 447 -32.22 6.20 -12.53
N PRO A 448 -32.41 4.92 -12.12
CA PRO A 448 -31.61 3.82 -12.60
C PRO A 448 -31.74 3.62 -14.13
N THR A 449 -30.64 3.31 -14.81
CA THR A 449 -30.60 2.99 -16.23
C THR A 449 -30.22 1.53 -16.48
N ASN A 450 -30.06 0.77 -15.41
CA ASN A 450 -29.61 -0.61 -15.47
C ASN A 450 -30.29 -1.47 -14.40
N ILE A 451 -30.31 -2.77 -14.65
CA ILE A 451 -30.99 -3.78 -13.79
C ILE A 451 -30.40 -3.77 -12.37
N MET A 452 -29.07 -3.63 -12.23
CA MET A 452 -28.45 -3.59 -10.92
C MET A 452 -28.92 -2.38 -10.11
N GLY A 453 -28.92 -1.18 -10.70
CA GLY A 453 -29.39 0.04 -10.07
C GLY A 453 -30.87 -0.04 -9.68
N ALA A 454 -31.73 -0.54 -10.60
CA ALA A 454 -33.15 -0.75 -10.33
C ALA A 454 -33.40 -1.78 -9.22
N SER A 455 -32.61 -2.88 -9.18
CA SER A 455 -32.69 -3.85 -8.08
C SER A 455 -32.32 -3.22 -6.74
N LYS A 456 -31.32 -2.32 -6.69
CA LYS A 456 -30.95 -1.60 -5.46
C LYS A 456 -32.01 -0.57 -5.07
N ARG A 457 -32.65 0.10 -6.03
CA ARG A 457 -33.79 0.97 -5.74
C ARG A 457 -34.94 0.20 -5.08
N MET A 458 -35.26 -0.99 -5.59
CA MET A 458 -36.25 -1.88 -4.94
C MET A 458 -35.81 -2.28 -3.50
N CYS A 459 -34.52 -2.53 -3.26
CA CYS A 459 -34.03 -2.78 -1.90
C CYS A 459 -34.28 -1.57 -0.98
N GLU A 460 -34.09 -0.34 -1.44
CA GLU A 460 -34.41 0.88 -0.69
C GLU A 460 -35.90 0.94 -0.36
N ARG A 461 -36.78 0.68 -1.32
CA ARG A 461 -38.24 0.63 -1.10
C ARG A 461 -38.64 -0.43 -0.07
N VAL A 462 -38.04 -1.62 -0.13
CA VAL A 462 -38.21 -2.69 0.88
C VAL A 462 -37.83 -2.21 2.29
N ILE A 463 -36.84 -1.36 2.45
CA ILE A 463 -36.43 -0.80 3.74
C ILE A 463 -37.35 0.35 4.18
N GLN A 464 -37.68 1.27 3.26
CA GLN A 464 -38.48 2.46 3.54
C GLN A 464 -39.92 2.12 3.95
N CYS A 465 -40.55 1.06 3.41
CA CYS A 465 -41.91 0.63 3.77
C CYS A 465 -42.03 0.09 5.21
N ARG A 466 -40.89 -0.08 5.93
CA ARG A 466 -40.83 -0.64 7.30
C ARG A 466 -40.64 0.41 8.38
N ARG A 467 -40.97 1.67 8.12
CA ARG A 467 -40.75 2.78 9.08
C ARG A 467 -41.49 2.62 10.40
N ASP A 468 -42.64 1.90 10.40
CA ASP A 468 -43.47 1.67 11.58
C ASP A 468 -43.09 0.35 12.31
N SER A 469 -42.00 -0.27 11.95
CA SER A 469 -41.47 -1.48 12.57
C SER A 469 -40.80 -1.17 13.92
N GLY A 470 -40.76 -2.17 14.81
CA GLY A 470 -39.96 -2.09 16.04
C GLY A 470 -38.43 -2.10 15.77
N THR A 471 -38.01 -2.48 14.56
CA THR A 471 -36.64 -2.37 14.08
C THR A 471 -36.45 -1.05 13.36
N VAL A 472 -35.41 -0.30 13.69
CA VAL A 472 -35.02 0.91 12.95
C VAL A 472 -34.34 0.51 11.64
N PHE A 473 -35.09 0.53 10.55
CA PHE A 473 -34.57 0.28 9.21
C PHE A 473 -34.05 1.57 8.60
N THR A 474 -32.88 1.49 7.92
CA THR A 474 -32.29 2.60 7.19
C THR A 474 -31.48 2.11 6.00
N ALA A 475 -31.32 2.96 4.99
CA ALA A 475 -30.44 2.71 3.87
C ALA A 475 -29.42 3.86 3.73
N VAL A 476 -28.23 3.54 3.22
CA VAL A 476 -27.16 4.51 3.02
C VAL A 476 -26.68 4.43 1.56
N ARG A 477 -26.85 5.53 0.85
CA ARG A 477 -26.51 5.69 -0.57
C ARG A 477 -25.16 6.40 -0.69
N PHE A 478 -24.25 5.85 -1.51
CA PHE A 478 -22.98 6.48 -1.84
C PHE A 478 -22.49 6.03 -3.23
N GLY A 479 -21.53 6.77 -3.79
CA GLY A 479 -20.95 6.51 -5.11
C GLY A 479 -19.91 5.40 -5.11
N ASN A 480 -18.93 5.51 -6.01
CA ASN A 480 -17.89 4.49 -6.15
C ASN A 480 -16.88 4.55 -4.98
N VAL A 481 -16.32 3.39 -4.64
CA VAL A 481 -15.23 3.31 -3.67
C VAL A 481 -13.96 2.81 -4.33
N LEU A 482 -12.84 3.50 -4.07
CA LEU A 482 -11.54 3.16 -4.65
C LEU A 482 -11.02 1.83 -4.12
N GLY A 483 -10.41 1.04 -5.01
CA GLY A 483 -9.77 -0.21 -4.65
C GLY A 483 -10.71 -1.37 -4.33
N SER A 484 -12.03 -1.22 -4.52
CA SER A 484 -12.97 -2.34 -4.31
C SER A 484 -12.77 -3.42 -5.38
N SER A 485 -13.03 -4.68 -5.01
CA SER A 485 -12.89 -5.85 -5.89
C SER A 485 -13.67 -5.65 -7.19
N GLY A 486 -13.01 -5.87 -8.34
CA GLY A 486 -13.59 -5.71 -9.68
C GLY A 486 -13.91 -4.26 -10.08
N SER A 487 -13.41 -3.25 -9.35
CA SER A 487 -13.56 -1.83 -9.72
C SER A 487 -12.49 -1.37 -10.71
N VAL A 488 -12.62 -0.13 -11.19
CA VAL A 488 -11.77 0.45 -12.23
C VAL A 488 -10.29 0.51 -11.86
N VAL A 489 -9.94 0.82 -10.60
CA VAL A 489 -8.53 0.94 -10.17
C VAL A 489 -7.78 -0.40 -10.22
N PRO A 490 -8.27 -1.50 -9.63
CA PRO A 490 -7.67 -2.82 -9.82
C PRO A 490 -7.57 -3.27 -11.28
N LEU A 491 -8.58 -2.93 -12.11
CA LEU A 491 -8.55 -3.22 -13.55
C LEU A 491 -7.39 -2.49 -14.23
N PHE A 492 -7.26 -1.19 -14.00
CA PHE A 492 -6.17 -0.38 -14.57
C PHE A 492 -4.81 -0.89 -14.10
N GLN A 493 -4.66 -1.25 -12.81
CA GLN A 493 -3.43 -1.85 -12.31
C GLN A 493 -3.07 -3.15 -13.04
N GLN A 494 -4.05 -4.05 -13.26
CA GLN A 494 -3.82 -5.28 -14.01
C GLN A 494 -3.42 -5.00 -15.47
N GLN A 495 -4.06 -4.05 -16.14
CA GLN A 495 -3.74 -3.66 -17.51
C GLN A 495 -2.34 -3.03 -17.59
N ILE A 496 -1.97 -2.16 -16.67
CA ILE A 496 -0.64 -1.58 -16.59
C ILE A 496 0.41 -2.67 -16.38
N ALA A 497 0.14 -3.63 -15.49
CA ALA A 497 1.01 -4.78 -15.24
C ALA A 497 1.24 -5.65 -16.47
N ALA A 498 0.18 -5.85 -17.25
CA ALA A 498 0.24 -6.61 -18.49
C ALA A 498 0.95 -5.85 -19.64
N GLY A 499 1.37 -4.59 -19.44
CA GLY A 499 2.00 -3.75 -20.46
C GLY A 499 1.03 -2.89 -21.26
N GLY A 500 -0.23 -2.80 -20.84
CA GLY A 500 -1.28 -2.00 -21.47
C GLY A 500 -1.96 -2.67 -22.68
N PRO A 501 -2.82 -1.93 -23.38
CA PRO A 501 -3.26 -0.58 -23.09
C PRO A 501 -4.20 -0.49 -21.88
N VAL A 502 -4.29 0.69 -21.25
CA VAL A 502 -5.33 1.00 -20.27
C VAL A 502 -6.61 1.38 -21.01
N THR A 503 -7.75 0.78 -20.63
CA THR A 503 -9.02 0.96 -21.34
C THR A 503 -9.99 1.81 -20.51
N VAL A 504 -10.48 2.90 -21.11
CA VAL A 504 -11.53 3.77 -20.55
C VAL A 504 -12.76 3.66 -21.42
N THR A 505 -13.95 3.60 -20.83
CA THR A 505 -15.19 3.43 -21.61
C THR A 505 -15.54 4.66 -22.44
N ASP A 506 -15.39 5.85 -21.87
CA ASP A 506 -15.52 7.13 -22.55
C ASP A 506 -14.70 8.18 -21.77
N PHE A 507 -13.98 9.06 -22.43
CA PHE A 507 -13.12 10.06 -21.79
C PHE A 507 -13.90 11.15 -21.04
N ARG A 508 -15.19 11.31 -21.32
CA ARG A 508 -16.09 12.26 -20.64
C ARG A 508 -16.63 11.71 -19.33
N VAL A 509 -16.57 10.39 -19.10
CA VAL A 509 -17.15 9.74 -17.92
C VAL A 509 -16.57 10.30 -16.63
N THR A 510 -17.44 10.74 -15.75
CA THR A 510 -17.11 11.13 -14.40
C THR A 510 -17.79 10.22 -13.39
N ARG A 511 -17.14 10.02 -12.23
CA ARG A 511 -17.70 9.25 -11.11
C ARG A 511 -17.36 9.95 -9.82
N TYR A 512 -18.24 9.80 -8.84
CA TYR A 512 -17.94 10.18 -7.47
C TYR A 512 -17.15 9.08 -6.79
N PHE A 513 -16.10 9.45 -6.07
CA PHE A 513 -15.23 8.49 -5.38
C PHE A 513 -14.99 8.84 -3.92
N MET A 514 -14.87 7.77 -3.12
CA MET A 514 -14.48 7.81 -1.72
C MET A 514 -13.56 6.63 -1.43
N THR A 515 -12.78 6.69 -0.35
CA THR A 515 -12.04 5.51 0.11
C THR A 515 -12.97 4.53 0.81
N ILE A 516 -12.62 3.25 0.83
CA ILE A 516 -13.43 2.22 1.53
C ILE A 516 -13.54 2.52 3.03
N PRO A 517 -12.46 2.90 3.74
CA PRO A 517 -12.54 3.28 5.16
C PRO A 517 -13.46 4.48 5.42
N GLU A 518 -13.39 5.55 4.60
CA GLU A 518 -14.26 6.72 4.72
C GLU A 518 -15.74 6.34 4.56
N ALA A 519 -16.08 5.61 3.48
CA ALA A 519 -17.45 5.17 3.21
C ALA A 519 -17.98 4.31 4.35
N SER A 520 -17.20 3.33 4.82
CA SER A 520 -17.59 2.43 5.90
C SER A 520 -17.82 3.17 7.22
N GLN A 521 -16.98 4.15 7.54
CA GLN A 521 -17.11 4.96 8.74
C GLN A 521 -18.37 5.83 8.72
N LEU A 522 -18.66 6.49 7.58
CA LEU A 522 -19.88 7.28 7.41
C LEU A 522 -21.14 6.41 7.42
N VAL A 523 -21.10 5.20 6.86
CA VAL A 523 -22.18 4.21 6.95
C VAL A 523 -22.46 3.82 8.40
N MET A 524 -21.43 3.55 9.18
CA MET A 524 -21.60 3.24 10.62
C MET A 524 -22.18 4.43 11.37
N GLN A 525 -21.74 5.64 11.07
CA GLN A 525 -22.26 6.85 11.71
C GLN A 525 -23.73 7.11 11.32
N ALA A 526 -24.09 6.98 10.04
CA ALA A 526 -25.47 7.03 9.58
C ALA A 526 -26.34 5.98 10.30
N GLY A 527 -25.83 4.74 10.40
CA GLY A 527 -26.49 3.68 11.15
C GLY A 527 -26.68 4.01 12.63
N ALA A 528 -25.72 4.64 13.29
CA ALA A 528 -25.83 5.01 14.71
C ALA A 528 -26.86 6.12 14.95
N MET A 529 -26.96 7.12 14.06
CA MET A 529 -27.86 8.27 14.20
C MET A 529 -29.26 8.05 13.60
N ALA A 530 -29.47 6.95 12.86
CA ALA A 530 -30.72 6.73 12.13
C ALA A 530 -31.96 6.71 13.02
N ASN A 531 -33.02 7.29 12.50
CA ASN A 531 -34.39 7.08 12.92
C ASN A 531 -35.12 6.17 11.92
N ALA A 532 -36.39 5.92 12.09
CA ALA A 532 -37.10 4.93 11.27
C ALA A 532 -37.26 5.35 9.79
N GLY A 533 -36.88 4.46 8.86
CA GLY A 533 -37.19 4.56 7.43
C GLY A 533 -36.37 5.61 6.66
N GLU A 534 -35.31 6.17 7.25
CA GLU A 534 -34.51 7.21 6.62
C GLU A 534 -33.58 6.64 5.53
N LEU A 535 -33.47 7.38 4.42
CA LEU A 535 -32.50 7.13 3.35
C LEU A 535 -31.39 8.20 3.44
N PHE A 536 -30.22 7.77 3.87
CA PHE A 536 -29.05 8.63 3.96
C PHE A 536 -28.28 8.67 2.64
N VAL A 537 -27.74 9.83 2.32
CA VAL A 537 -26.87 10.06 1.16
C VAL A 537 -25.56 10.67 1.65
N LEU A 538 -24.45 10.02 1.30
CA LEU A 538 -23.12 10.49 1.69
C LEU A 538 -22.63 11.57 0.72
N HIS A 539 -22.02 12.60 1.29
CA HIS A 539 -21.33 13.64 0.51
C HIS A 539 -20.03 13.09 -0.07
N MET A 540 -19.97 12.97 -1.38
CA MET A 540 -18.86 12.33 -2.08
C MET A 540 -17.75 13.30 -2.56
N GLY A 541 -17.92 14.61 -2.33
CA GLY A 541 -17.05 15.64 -2.89
C GLY A 541 -17.31 15.88 -4.38
N ALA A 542 -16.29 16.36 -5.10
CA ALA A 542 -16.37 16.60 -6.54
C ALA A 542 -16.27 15.31 -7.36
N PRO A 543 -16.94 15.24 -8.50
CA PRO A 543 -16.80 14.10 -9.42
C PRO A 543 -15.39 14.08 -10.05
N VAL A 544 -14.85 12.89 -10.27
CA VAL A 544 -13.53 12.66 -10.84
C VAL A 544 -13.66 12.06 -12.24
N HIS A 545 -12.93 12.63 -13.21
CA HIS A 545 -12.84 12.05 -14.56
C HIS A 545 -12.08 10.72 -14.53
N ILE A 546 -12.67 9.68 -15.12
CA ILE A 546 -12.04 8.35 -15.20
C ILE A 546 -10.75 8.40 -16.02
N ARG A 547 -10.69 9.25 -17.05
CA ARG A 547 -9.47 9.54 -17.81
C ARG A 547 -8.34 10.04 -16.90
N SER A 548 -8.59 11.06 -16.08
CA SER A 548 -7.58 11.61 -15.16
C SER A 548 -7.11 10.58 -14.11
N LEU A 549 -8.04 9.74 -13.65
CA LEU A 549 -7.71 8.63 -12.76
C LEU A 549 -6.77 7.61 -13.45
N ALA A 550 -7.03 7.28 -14.72
CA ALA A 550 -6.16 6.39 -15.51
C ALA A 550 -4.77 7.00 -15.73
N GLU A 551 -4.71 8.29 -16.11
CA GLU A 551 -3.47 9.03 -16.30
C GLU A 551 -2.62 9.06 -15.00
N ASN A 552 -3.24 9.37 -13.85
CA ASN A 552 -2.56 9.38 -12.56
C ASN A 552 -2.02 8.00 -12.17
N LEU A 553 -2.79 6.93 -12.38
CA LEU A 553 -2.32 5.56 -12.10
C LEU A 553 -1.17 5.13 -13.00
N VAL A 554 -1.20 5.52 -14.28
CA VAL A 554 -0.10 5.30 -15.23
C VAL A 554 1.17 6.02 -14.75
N TYR A 555 1.05 7.29 -14.32
CA TYR A 555 2.18 8.04 -13.74
C TYR A 555 2.70 7.39 -12.44
N MET A 556 1.82 7.02 -11.52
CA MET A 556 2.21 6.36 -10.27
C MET A 556 2.89 5.00 -10.51
N SER A 557 2.59 4.35 -11.63
CA SER A 557 3.23 3.10 -12.05
C SER A 557 4.55 3.31 -12.80
N GLY A 558 5.01 4.57 -12.94
CA GLY A 558 6.28 4.90 -13.56
C GLY A 558 6.25 4.98 -15.09
N TYR A 559 5.06 5.12 -15.68
CA TYR A 559 4.90 5.28 -17.14
C TYR A 559 4.40 6.68 -17.49
N VAL A 560 4.55 7.08 -18.76
CA VAL A 560 4.02 8.33 -19.31
C VAL A 560 2.77 8.03 -20.14
N PRO A 561 1.59 8.58 -19.76
CA PRO A 561 0.35 8.37 -20.52
C PRO A 561 0.51 8.73 -22.00
N TYR A 562 -0.13 7.97 -22.87
CA TYR A 562 -0.13 8.11 -24.33
C TYR A 562 1.23 8.00 -25.04
N LYS A 563 2.34 7.89 -24.28
CA LYS A 563 3.71 7.70 -24.82
C LYS A 563 4.24 6.30 -24.54
N SER A 564 4.51 5.99 -23.26
CA SER A 564 4.99 4.67 -22.86
C SER A 564 3.89 3.70 -22.42
N MET A 565 2.68 4.24 -22.15
CA MET A 565 1.48 3.47 -21.86
C MET A 565 0.28 4.10 -22.58
N GLN A 566 -0.34 3.37 -23.50
CA GLN A 566 -1.52 3.86 -24.20
C GLN A 566 -2.75 3.79 -23.31
N ILE A 567 -3.59 4.84 -23.38
CA ILE A 567 -4.93 4.88 -22.80
C ILE A 567 -5.89 5.00 -23.97
N ILE A 568 -6.78 4.02 -24.14
CA ILE A 568 -7.69 3.93 -25.28
C ILE A 568 -9.14 3.96 -24.81
N GLU A 569 -10.01 4.49 -25.66
CA GLU A 569 -11.45 4.52 -25.47
C GLU A 569 -12.09 3.28 -26.08
N THR A 570 -13.03 2.64 -25.36
CA THR A 570 -13.65 1.37 -25.80
C THR A 570 -15.14 1.46 -26.06
N GLY A 571 -15.77 2.59 -25.78
CA GLY A 571 -17.23 2.76 -25.81
C GLY A 571 -17.91 2.42 -24.50
N LEU A 572 -19.08 3.03 -24.26
CA LEU A 572 -19.89 2.79 -23.05
C LEU A 572 -20.40 1.34 -23.03
N ARG A 573 -20.44 0.75 -21.85
CA ARG A 573 -20.97 -0.60 -21.64
C ARG A 573 -22.49 -0.56 -21.49
N PRO A 574 -23.20 -1.67 -21.75
CA PRO A 574 -24.65 -1.75 -21.54
C PRO A 574 -25.04 -1.27 -20.13
N GLY A 575 -26.02 -0.38 -20.04
CA GLY A 575 -26.52 0.19 -18.79
C GLY A 575 -25.66 1.29 -18.16
N GLU A 576 -24.54 1.68 -18.77
CA GLU A 576 -23.62 2.69 -18.21
C GLU A 576 -24.07 4.12 -18.55
N LYS A 577 -24.08 5.00 -17.53
CA LYS A 577 -24.29 6.44 -17.68
C LYS A 577 -22.97 7.19 -17.93
N LEU A 578 -23.01 8.29 -18.70
CA LEU A 578 -21.90 9.23 -18.77
C LEU A 578 -21.62 9.88 -17.41
N TYR A 579 -22.67 10.35 -16.74
CA TYR A 579 -22.61 11.03 -15.44
C TYR A 579 -23.55 10.34 -14.46
N GLU A 580 -23.06 10.13 -13.22
CA GLU A 580 -23.89 9.57 -12.13
C GLU A 580 -24.48 10.68 -11.26
N GLU A 581 -25.66 10.43 -10.72
CA GLU A 581 -26.39 11.35 -9.84
C GLU A 581 -26.37 10.80 -8.41
N LEU A 582 -26.10 11.64 -7.41
CA LEU A 582 -26.15 11.23 -6.01
C LEU A 582 -27.53 11.42 -5.40
N LEU A 583 -28.27 12.42 -5.87
CA LEU A 583 -29.55 12.88 -5.36
C LEU A 583 -30.55 13.01 -6.50
N THR A 584 -31.81 12.74 -6.22
CA THR A 584 -32.90 12.95 -7.18
C THR A 584 -33.17 14.44 -7.39
N ASP A 585 -33.09 15.24 -6.30
CA ASP A 585 -33.15 16.68 -6.31
C ASP A 585 -32.39 17.25 -5.10
N ARG A 586 -31.53 18.28 -5.31
CA ARG A 586 -30.77 18.91 -4.22
C ARG A 586 -31.66 19.67 -3.22
N GLU A 587 -32.85 20.10 -3.62
CA GLU A 587 -33.79 20.84 -2.77
C GLU A 587 -34.55 19.93 -1.78
N THR A 588 -34.55 18.61 -2.03
CA THR A 588 -35.30 17.63 -1.21
C THR A 588 -34.48 17.00 -0.08
N CYS A 589 -33.26 17.48 0.19
CA CYS A 589 -32.40 16.90 1.20
C CYS A 589 -32.32 17.71 2.49
N ARG A 590 -32.50 17.01 3.63
CA ARG A 590 -32.28 17.57 4.96
C ARG A 590 -30.86 17.28 5.45
N LYS A 591 -30.17 18.28 5.98
CA LYS A 591 -28.86 18.13 6.62
C LYS A 591 -29.01 17.36 7.95
N THR A 592 -27.99 16.57 8.28
CA THR A 592 -27.85 15.95 9.59
C THR A 592 -26.90 16.76 10.48
N ALA A 593 -26.62 16.26 11.68
CA ALA A 593 -25.57 16.83 12.54
C ALA A 593 -24.14 16.66 11.96
N ASN A 594 -23.99 15.82 10.94
CA ASN A 594 -22.74 15.65 10.20
C ASN A 594 -22.91 16.21 8.78
N ASP A 595 -22.10 17.22 8.42
CA ASP A 595 -22.12 17.87 7.10
C ASP A 595 -21.80 16.92 5.93
N LEU A 596 -21.33 15.72 6.20
CA LEU A 596 -21.03 14.68 5.20
C LEU A 596 -22.19 13.69 4.99
N ILE A 597 -23.29 13.83 5.72
CA ILE A 597 -24.42 12.91 5.68
C ILE A 597 -25.72 13.70 5.52
N TYR A 598 -26.46 13.43 4.45
CA TYR A 598 -27.77 14.04 4.17
C TYR A 598 -28.87 12.99 4.29
N ILE A 599 -30.11 13.43 4.50
CA ILE A 599 -31.30 12.58 4.50
C ILE A 599 -32.16 12.98 3.31
N GLU A 600 -32.49 12.04 2.44
CA GLU A 600 -33.44 12.23 1.34
C GLU A 600 -34.88 12.21 1.88
N THR A 601 -35.73 13.18 1.48
CA THR A 601 -37.07 13.40 2.00
C THR A 601 -38.16 12.91 1.03
N GLU A 602 -37.96 11.75 0.39
CA GLU A 602 -39.01 11.10 -0.40
C GLU A 602 -40.16 10.57 0.49
N GLN A 603 -41.37 10.54 -0.06
CA GLN A 603 -42.46 9.83 0.60
C GLN A 603 -42.22 8.32 0.51
N PRO A 604 -42.17 7.61 1.66
CA PRO A 604 -41.95 6.18 1.67
C PRO A 604 -43.17 5.44 1.09
N PRO A 605 -42.93 4.32 0.36
CA PRO A 605 -44.01 3.47 -0.11
C PRO A 605 -44.72 2.77 1.07
N THR A 606 -45.93 2.34 0.86
CA THR A 606 -46.63 1.47 1.79
C THR A 606 -46.14 0.03 1.72
N ARG A 607 -46.40 -0.80 2.71
CA ARG A 607 -46.00 -2.21 2.70
C ARG A 607 -46.79 -2.99 1.64
N GLU A 608 -48.06 -2.70 1.45
CA GLU A 608 -48.92 -3.31 0.43
C GLU A 608 -48.43 -3.02 -0.98
N GLU A 609 -48.00 -1.80 -1.26
CA GLU A 609 -47.39 -1.44 -2.56
C GLU A 609 -46.13 -2.26 -2.83
N VAL A 610 -45.21 -2.32 -1.84
CA VAL A 610 -43.95 -3.06 -2.01
C VAL A 610 -44.19 -4.57 -2.13
N ASP A 611 -45.12 -5.15 -1.38
CA ASP A 611 -45.44 -6.58 -1.50
C ASP A 611 -46.05 -6.89 -2.87
N GLY A 612 -46.91 -6.03 -3.44
CA GLY A 612 -47.39 -6.16 -4.80
C GLY A 612 -46.28 -6.05 -5.86
N GLU A 613 -45.34 -5.11 -5.70
CA GLU A 613 -44.15 -4.98 -6.57
C GLU A 613 -43.24 -6.21 -6.49
N LEU A 614 -43.05 -6.78 -5.32
CA LEU A 614 -42.28 -8.01 -5.12
C LEU A 614 -42.93 -9.20 -5.80
N ASP A 615 -44.26 -9.31 -5.80
CA ASP A 615 -44.96 -10.39 -6.48
C ASP A 615 -44.81 -10.30 -8.00
N ILE A 616 -44.86 -9.08 -8.58
CA ILE A 616 -44.56 -8.87 -10.01
C ILE A 616 -43.13 -9.36 -10.34
N LEU A 617 -42.16 -8.97 -9.51
CA LEU A 617 -40.76 -9.39 -9.72
C LEU A 617 -40.56 -10.91 -9.55
N ARG A 618 -41.26 -11.56 -8.59
CA ARG A 618 -41.22 -13.02 -8.41
C ARG A 618 -41.80 -13.74 -9.63
N GLN A 619 -42.96 -13.30 -10.11
CA GLN A 619 -43.58 -13.87 -11.31
C GLN A 619 -42.68 -13.73 -12.55
N ALA A 620 -42.04 -12.56 -12.73
CA ALA A 620 -41.10 -12.35 -13.81
C ALA A 620 -39.87 -13.30 -13.73
N VAL A 621 -39.36 -13.50 -12.50
CA VAL A 621 -38.25 -14.45 -12.27
C VAL A 621 -38.66 -15.89 -12.55
N GLU A 622 -39.85 -16.30 -12.13
CA GLU A 622 -40.36 -17.66 -12.39
C GLU A 622 -40.62 -17.87 -13.89
N ALA A 623 -41.19 -16.90 -14.58
CA ALA A 623 -41.41 -16.95 -16.04
C ALA A 623 -40.12 -16.96 -16.85
N SER A 624 -39.03 -16.43 -16.31
CA SER A 624 -37.72 -16.32 -16.96
C SER A 624 -36.75 -17.46 -16.54
N ALA A 625 -37.22 -18.53 -15.89
CA ALA A 625 -36.37 -19.50 -15.17
C ALA A 625 -35.26 -20.15 -16.03
N ASP A 626 -35.43 -20.23 -17.33
CA ASP A 626 -34.52 -20.89 -18.27
C ASP A 626 -33.76 -19.91 -19.20
N GLU A 627 -33.98 -18.58 -19.07
CA GLU A 627 -33.36 -17.57 -19.92
C GLU A 627 -32.25 -16.80 -19.23
N VAL A 628 -31.08 -16.74 -19.85
CA VAL A 628 -29.92 -15.97 -19.33
C VAL A 628 -30.19 -14.47 -19.42
N GLU A 629 -30.74 -14.03 -20.56
CA GLU A 629 -31.15 -12.63 -20.80
C GLU A 629 -32.67 -12.61 -21.02
N SER A 630 -33.46 -12.27 -20.00
CA SER A 630 -34.88 -12.17 -20.13
C SER A 630 -35.34 -10.73 -20.19
N PRO A 631 -36.01 -10.31 -21.30
CA PRO A 631 -36.64 -8.99 -21.38
C PRO A 631 -37.71 -8.79 -20.32
N LEU A 632 -38.35 -9.86 -19.84
CA LEU A 632 -39.40 -9.83 -18.84
C LEU A 632 -38.91 -9.17 -17.51
N ILE A 633 -37.64 -9.41 -17.13
CA ILE A 633 -37.06 -8.79 -15.93
C ILE A 633 -36.93 -7.28 -16.09
N ARG A 634 -36.49 -6.79 -17.24
CA ARG A 634 -36.38 -5.37 -17.53
C ARG A 634 -37.76 -4.70 -17.56
N GLU A 635 -38.75 -5.32 -18.16
CA GLU A 635 -40.13 -4.83 -18.16
C GLU A 635 -40.75 -4.79 -16.78
N ALA A 636 -40.61 -5.84 -16.01
CA ALA A 636 -41.06 -5.89 -14.61
C ALA A 636 -40.37 -4.80 -13.76
N LEU A 637 -39.08 -4.57 -13.94
CA LEU A 637 -38.37 -3.49 -13.22
C LEU A 637 -38.87 -2.11 -13.63
N LYS A 638 -39.18 -1.86 -14.93
CA LYS A 638 -39.80 -0.61 -15.39
C LYS A 638 -41.17 -0.36 -14.73
N GLN A 639 -41.93 -1.43 -14.55
CA GLN A 639 -43.24 -1.35 -13.93
C GLN A 639 -43.17 -0.98 -12.43
N VAL A 640 -42.21 -1.60 -11.69
CA VAL A 640 -42.10 -1.41 -10.21
C VAL A 640 -41.16 -0.26 -9.83
N VAL A 641 -40.33 0.23 -10.76
CA VAL A 641 -39.43 1.37 -10.53
C VAL A 641 -39.72 2.42 -11.62
N PRO A 642 -40.67 3.32 -11.38
CA PRO A 642 -41.09 4.31 -12.40
C PRO A 642 -39.98 5.26 -12.85
N THR A 643 -38.92 5.42 -12.04
CA THR A 643 -37.76 6.23 -12.38
C THR A 643 -36.71 5.49 -13.25
N PHE A 644 -36.97 4.24 -13.63
CA PHE A 644 -36.09 3.48 -14.53
C PHE A 644 -36.17 4.08 -15.95
N LYS A 645 -35.02 4.46 -16.50
CA LYS A 645 -34.89 5.04 -17.86
C LYS A 645 -33.96 4.20 -18.72
N GLU A 646 -34.09 4.33 -20.03
CA GLU A 646 -33.13 3.70 -20.94
C GLU A 646 -31.81 4.48 -20.97
N PRO A 647 -30.66 3.78 -20.93
CA PRO A 647 -29.33 4.43 -20.86
C PRO A 647 -29.06 5.34 -22.06
N ASP A 648 -29.52 4.97 -23.29
CA ASP A 648 -29.30 5.75 -24.50
C ASP A 648 -30.06 7.06 -24.48
N GLU A 649 -31.25 7.10 -23.86
CA GLU A 649 -32.03 8.32 -23.68
C GLU A 649 -31.32 9.28 -22.74
N VAL A 650 -30.92 8.79 -21.56
CA VAL A 650 -30.24 9.59 -20.54
C VAL A 650 -28.89 10.12 -21.03
N ASN A 651 -28.15 9.31 -21.76
CA ASN A 651 -26.84 9.73 -22.28
C ASN A 651 -26.99 10.77 -23.41
N ARG A 652 -28.00 10.63 -24.30
CA ARG A 652 -28.32 11.66 -25.29
C ARG A 652 -28.74 12.97 -24.67
N ASP A 653 -29.59 12.94 -23.66
CA ASP A 653 -30.00 14.14 -22.94
C ASP A 653 -28.81 14.84 -22.27
N ALA A 654 -27.87 14.08 -21.69
CA ALA A 654 -26.65 14.60 -21.11
C ALA A 654 -25.69 15.21 -22.15
N GLU A 655 -25.58 14.60 -23.33
CA GLU A 655 -24.82 15.11 -24.49
C GLU A 655 -25.39 16.43 -24.98
N ASN A 656 -26.72 16.47 -25.25
CA ASN A 656 -27.42 17.67 -25.67
C ASN A 656 -27.30 18.83 -24.71
N ALA A 657 -27.39 18.53 -23.40
CA ALA A 657 -27.21 19.54 -22.32
C ALA A 657 -25.79 20.10 -22.31
N ALA A 658 -24.77 19.26 -22.48
CA ALA A 658 -23.37 19.67 -22.56
C ALA A 658 -23.06 20.50 -23.80
N GLU A 659 -23.62 20.14 -24.96
CA GLU A 659 -23.50 20.91 -26.20
C GLU A 659 -24.16 22.29 -26.08
N MET A 660 -25.37 22.34 -25.49
CA MET A 660 -26.10 23.59 -25.26
C MET A 660 -25.34 24.53 -24.29
N GLN A 661 -24.74 23.97 -23.25
CA GLN A 661 -23.92 24.72 -22.31
C GLN A 661 -22.64 25.27 -22.99
N ASN A 662 -21.97 24.46 -23.80
CA ASN A 662 -20.81 24.89 -24.59
C ASN A 662 -21.16 25.99 -25.58
N ALA A 663 -22.34 25.92 -26.23
CA ALA A 663 -22.83 26.96 -27.13
C ALA A 663 -23.08 28.28 -26.39
N ILE A 664 -23.71 28.22 -25.21
CA ILE A 664 -23.95 29.41 -24.37
C ILE A 664 -22.62 30.02 -23.92
N ASP A 665 -21.63 29.19 -23.55
CA ASP A 665 -20.30 29.64 -23.12
C ASP A 665 -19.49 30.27 -24.26
N LEU A 666 -19.68 29.81 -25.50
CA LEU A 666 -19.09 30.39 -26.71
C LEU A 666 -19.72 31.74 -27.07
N GLU A 667 -21.05 31.87 -26.90
CA GLU A 667 -21.76 33.14 -27.14
C GLU A 667 -21.47 34.20 -26.06
N ASN A 668 -21.16 33.77 -24.86
CA ASN A 668 -20.88 34.66 -23.71
C ASN A 668 -19.53 34.35 -23.01
N PRO A 669 -18.37 34.53 -23.68
CA PRO A 669 -17.06 34.17 -23.13
C PRO A 669 -16.67 34.93 -21.86
N GLY A 670 -17.29 36.09 -21.59
CA GLY A 670 -17.11 36.86 -20.37
C GLY A 670 -17.81 36.23 -19.15
N ARG A 671 -18.96 35.62 -19.36
CA ARG A 671 -19.74 34.95 -18.31
C ARG A 671 -19.12 33.61 -17.90
N ALA A 672 -18.61 32.85 -18.89
CA ALA A 672 -17.89 31.62 -18.68
C ALA A 672 -16.58 31.81 -17.89
N ARG A 673 -15.83 32.89 -18.19
CA ARG A 673 -14.63 33.29 -17.41
C ARG A 673 -14.97 33.75 -16.00
N ALA A 674 -16.08 34.48 -15.82
CA ALA A 674 -16.53 34.95 -14.50
C ALA A 674 -17.01 33.79 -13.64
N GLN A 675 -17.71 32.82 -14.21
CA GLN A 675 -18.20 31.65 -13.53
C GLN A 675 -17.06 30.70 -13.11
N LYS A 676 -16.10 30.42 -14.01
CA LYS A 676 -14.86 29.70 -13.66
C LYS A 676 -14.05 30.40 -12.56
N SER A 677 -13.93 31.72 -12.63
CA SER A 677 -13.25 32.51 -11.58
C SER A 677 -14.03 32.56 -10.25
N GLN A 678 -15.37 32.46 -10.28
CA GLN A 678 -16.18 32.33 -9.08
C GLN A 678 -16.07 30.93 -8.48
N ASP A 679 -16.12 29.89 -9.28
CA ASP A 679 -15.94 28.50 -8.84
C ASP A 679 -14.52 28.26 -8.28
N GLU A 680 -13.50 28.82 -8.90
CA GLU A 680 -12.12 28.82 -8.39
C GLU A 680 -11.99 29.59 -7.05
N LYS A 681 -12.58 30.77 -6.93
CA LYS A 681 -12.60 31.55 -5.69
C LYS A 681 -13.45 30.91 -4.59
N GLU A 682 -14.53 30.24 -4.94
CA GLU A 682 -15.35 29.50 -3.98
C GLU A 682 -14.64 28.22 -3.50
N ASN A 683 -13.88 27.58 -4.37
CA ASN A 683 -12.98 26.48 -4.03
C ASN A 683 -11.76 26.95 -3.20
N GLU A 684 -11.19 28.13 -3.49
CA GLU A 684 -10.13 28.71 -2.66
C GLU A 684 -10.66 29.16 -1.28
N LYS A 685 -11.82 29.81 -1.20
CA LYS A 685 -12.45 30.16 0.07
C LYS A 685 -12.83 28.92 0.90
N LYS A 686 -13.25 27.84 0.26
CA LYS A 686 -13.47 26.53 0.92
C LYS A 686 -12.14 25.93 1.41
N LYS A 687 -11.03 26.15 0.73
CA LYS A 687 -9.69 25.76 1.18
C LYS A 687 -9.19 26.62 2.36
N GLU A 688 -9.42 27.92 2.37
CA GLU A 688 -9.02 28.83 3.46
C GLU A 688 -9.91 28.72 4.70
N GLY A 689 -11.20 28.39 4.55
CA GLY A 689 -12.13 28.16 5.67
C GLY A 689 -11.87 26.88 6.46
N ILE A 690 -11.04 25.98 5.94
CA ILE A 690 -10.63 24.72 6.60
C ILE A 690 -9.35 24.91 7.43
N THR A 691 -8.67 26.05 7.31
CA THR A 691 -7.39 26.36 8.01
C THR A 691 -7.57 27.24 9.26
N ARG A 692 -8.82 27.47 9.71
CA ARG A 692 -9.08 28.16 10.99
C ARG A 692 -9.80 27.29 12.00
#